data_34864a4fca8f9573b411fe3f238fbc96
#
_entry.id   34864a4fca8f9573b411fe3f238fbc96
#
_cell.length_a   1.000
_cell.length_b   1.000
_cell.length_c   1.000
_cell.angle_alpha   90.00
_cell.angle_beta   90.00
_cell.angle_gamma   90.00
#
_symmetry.space_group_name_H-M   'P 1'
#
loop_
_entity.id
_entity.type
_entity.pdbx_description
1 polymer ?
#
loop_
_entity_poly.entity_id
_entity_poly.type
_entity_poly.pdbx_seq_one_letter_code
_entity_poly.pdbx_strand_id
1 'polypeptide(L)'
;METRKDESMQEQEIDLIELFYKLLIHWKWFAVTVPFALFIALIYVNLSIPIYKASASIIIKDSDTKDKMLDELFSTNSPALSAAGTQMEDEMEIMRSRSILSQVVDELNLHTIYKVKKGGRYLEEVYCPLRATLDKEAMDTLSSTLSIEIEGTVSGFEVRSEQANKQQTTTFTGFPAFIDTPAGRLTLRCLSDEEFPEEMEISILCLPDAVRACSSKLTVATTSKKTSIIGLSYTDIDKRRAEAFLSKLIEVYNRDALADKNKVAGNTLVFIEERLDSISGELGFVEKHMEQYKVQERVSDIKTNMALDLSTNNEYEKKLLEVETQLNMTNSIYNYVENSKHSYSLLPVNTGISDTGLLKLIDEYNKELLERERLLYAMKDNNPAIINQNIKIDVLKRNVVSALAGVREGLLIERNDIMQKTNYFNSRIMSIPKQEREFNNINRQQQIKANLYLMLLERKEQAAISLAATINKARIIDAALAEDVPVSPKRKVIYVGAAFWALCLTAGFIFLKDAFRTKIGSASEVEKTQLPIMGMIPQISESEKQVMEGRNNILDEAFRRTRTNLRFITESEEKRCILVTSTVSGDGKSFVSINLALTFAFMGCKVLLVGLDLRKPRLAEYFGLNTKQGMSYYLSGNETQLDNLILPSGLHPLLSVAPAG
;
A
#
# COMPACT_ATOMS: atom_id res chain seq x y z
N MET A 1 -6.40 -62.70 -13.19
CA MET A 1 -6.57 -62.12 -11.83
C MET A 1 -6.03 -60.68 -11.84
N GLU A 2 -6.53 -59.91 -12.76
CA GLU A 2 -6.14 -58.51 -13.00
C GLU A 2 -7.13 -57.86 -13.99
N THR A 3 -8.30 -57.52 -13.54
CA THR A 3 -9.26 -56.65 -14.25
C THR A 3 -10.53 -56.50 -13.39
N ARG A 4 -10.38 -55.87 -12.22
CA ARG A 4 -11.54 -55.44 -11.39
C ARG A 4 -11.09 -54.33 -10.40
N LYS A 5 -10.61 -53.22 -10.93
CA LYS A 5 -10.27 -52.10 -10.03
C LYS A 5 -10.36 -50.70 -10.71
N ASP A 6 -11.22 -50.55 -11.68
CA ASP A 6 -11.40 -49.27 -12.33
C ASP A 6 -12.88 -48.85 -12.59
N GLU A 7 -13.80 -49.24 -11.73
CA GLU A 7 -15.22 -48.81 -11.82
C GLU A 7 -15.75 -48.21 -10.54
N SER A 8 -15.03 -47.30 -9.88
CA SER A 8 -15.56 -46.62 -8.71
C SER A 8 -15.13 -45.16 -8.56
N MET A 9 -14.87 -44.47 -9.65
CA MET A 9 -14.87 -42.99 -9.70
C MET A 9 -15.76 -42.55 -10.85
N GLN A 10 -17.05 -42.85 -10.79
CA GLN A 10 -18.02 -41.98 -11.46
C GLN A 10 -17.97 -40.65 -10.71
N GLU A 11 -17.26 -39.69 -11.30
CA GLU A 11 -17.39 -38.28 -10.95
C GLU A 11 -18.89 -37.98 -10.85
N GLN A 12 -19.34 -37.60 -9.68
CA GLN A 12 -20.67 -37.02 -9.53
C GLN A 12 -20.66 -35.73 -10.34
N GLU A 13 -21.08 -35.78 -11.60
CA GLU A 13 -21.43 -34.59 -12.35
C GLU A 13 -22.44 -33.84 -11.50
N ILE A 14 -22.00 -32.75 -10.88
CA ILE A 14 -22.89 -31.84 -10.15
C ILE A 14 -23.81 -31.26 -11.23
N ASP A 15 -25.04 -31.72 -11.28
CA ASP A 15 -26.01 -31.19 -12.21
C ASP A 15 -26.34 -29.74 -11.80
N LEU A 16 -25.64 -28.80 -12.45
CA LEU A 16 -25.74 -27.35 -12.20
C LEU A 16 -27.20 -26.88 -12.35
N ILE A 17 -27.97 -27.56 -13.18
CA ILE A 17 -29.39 -27.25 -13.44
C ILE A 17 -30.22 -27.63 -12.22
N GLU A 18 -30.04 -28.83 -11.65
CA GLU A 18 -30.73 -29.26 -10.43
C GLU A 18 -30.40 -28.35 -9.24
N LEU A 19 -29.14 -27.95 -9.14
CA LEU A 19 -28.64 -27.04 -8.13
C LEU A 19 -29.31 -25.66 -8.26
N PHE A 20 -29.43 -25.14 -9.47
CA PHE A 20 -30.09 -23.87 -9.74
C PHE A 20 -31.60 -23.92 -9.40
N TYR A 21 -32.29 -25.01 -9.73
CA TYR A 21 -33.70 -25.19 -9.37
C TYR A 21 -33.89 -25.29 -7.85
N LYS A 22 -33.00 -25.95 -7.13
CA LYS A 22 -33.04 -26.01 -5.66
C LYS A 22 -32.93 -24.62 -5.04
N LEU A 23 -32.02 -23.79 -5.57
CA LEU A 23 -31.88 -22.40 -5.12
C LEU A 23 -33.13 -21.57 -5.42
N LEU A 24 -33.73 -21.75 -6.61
CA LEU A 24 -34.95 -21.06 -7.01
C LEU A 24 -36.15 -21.39 -6.12
N ILE A 25 -36.30 -22.63 -5.70
CA ILE A 25 -37.38 -23.03 -4.78
C ILE A 25 -37.27 -22.28 -3.45
N HIS A 26 -36.04 -21.96 -3.04
CA HIS A 26 -35.76 -21.27 -1.77
C HIS A 26 -35.58 -19.76 -1.91
N TRP A 27 -36.02 -19.13 -3.01
CA TRP A 27 -35.86 -17.71 -3.30
C TRP A 27 -36.30 -16.77 -2.17
N LYS A 28 -37.29 -17.19 -1.36
CA LYS A 28 -37.78 -16.44 -0.20
C LYS A 28 -36.69 -16.15 0.84
N TRP A 29 -35.72 -17.07 1.00
CA TRP A 29 -34.60 -16.85 1.90
C TRP A 29 -33.66 -15.77 1.37
N PHE A 30 -33.40 -15.77 0.07
CA PHE A 30 -32.61 -14.72 -0.58
C PHE A 30 -33.31 -13.35 -0.51
N ALA A 31 -34.64 -13.33 -0.66
CA ALA A 31 -35.45 -12.11 -0.55
C ALA A 31 -35.41 -11.48 0.85
N VAL A 32 -35.03 -12.21 1.89
CA VAL A 32 -34.86 -11.69 3.26
C VAL A 32 -33.39 -11.40 3.57
N THR A 33 -32.49 -12.34 3.25
CA THR A 33 -31.08 -12.23 3.64
C THR A 33 -30.35 -11.14 2.87
N VAL A 34 -30.62 -10.96 1.56
CA VAL A 34 -29.94 -9.91 0.76
C VAL A 34 -30.33 -8.50 1.22
N PRO A 35 -31.60 -8.12 1.38
CA PRO A 35 -31.96 -6.81 1.94
C PRO A 35 -31.44 -6.60 3.36
N PHE A 36 -31.41 -7.65 4.21
CA PHE A 36 -30.87 -7.55 5.56
C PHE A 36 -29.36 -7.28 5.55
N ALA A 37 -28.60 -7.98 4.70
CA ALA A 37 -27.17 -7.72 4.55
C ALA A 37 -26.89 -6.31 3.96
N LEU A 38 -27.70 -5.87 3.00
CA LEU A 38 -27.61 -4.50 2.47
C LEU A 38 -27.96 -3.45 3.52
N PHE A 39 -28.91 -3.73 4.41
CA PHE A 39 -29.24 -2.85 5.52
C PHE A 39 -28.09 -2.73 6.52
N ILE A 40 -27.43 -3.85 6.86
CA ILE A 40 -26.22 -3.84 7.70
C ILE A 40 -25.09 -3.05 7.00
N ALA A 41 -24.90 -3.28 5.70
CA ALA A 41 -23.91 -2.56 4.91
C ALA A 41 -24.20 -1.04 4.86
N LEU A 42 -25.48 -0.65 4.78
CA LEU A 42 -25.90 0.75 4.82
C LEU A 42 -25.60 1.38 6.18
N ILE A 43 -25.90 0.68 7.27
CA ILE A 43 -25.54 1.14 8.63
C ILE A 43 -24.03 1.30 8.76
N TYR A 44 -23.25 0.30 8.30
CA TYR A 44 -21.80 0.37 8.33
C TYR A 44 -21.23 1.55 7.53
N VAL A 45 -21.74 1.78 6.30
CA VAL A 45 -21.31 2.90 5.44
C VAL A 45 -21.67 4.25 6.06
N ASN A 46 -22.83 4.36 6.71
CA ASN A 46 -23.24 5.62 7.38
C ASN A 46 -22.49 5.88 8.70
N LEU A 47 -22.05 4.83 9.38
CA LEU A 47 -21.29 4.94 10.62
C LEU A 47 -19.78 5.09 10.38
N SER A 48 -19.28 4.76 9.18
CA SER A 48 -17.86 4.87 8.86
C SER A 48 -17.49 6.30 8.48
N ILE A 49 -16.34 6.76 8.95
CA ILE A 49 -15.81 8.09 8.68
C ILE A 49 -15.35 8.14 7.21
N PRO A 50 -15.82 9.11 6.41
CA PRO A 50 -15.37 9.25 5.02
C PRO A 50 -13.93 9.74 4.99
N ILE A 51 -13.10 9.11 4.14
CA ILE A 51 -11.73 9.52 3.88
C ILE A 51 -11.66 10.08 2.47
N TYR A 52 -11.17 11.31 2.36
CA TYR A 52 -10.98 12.01 1.10
C TYR A 52 -9.52 11.93 0.67
N LYS A 53 -9.29 12.02 -0.64
CA LYS A 53 -7.96 12.06 -1.23
C LYS A 53 -7.77 13.41 -1.89
N ALA A 54 -6.75 14.14 -1.47
CA ALA A 54 -6.23 15.27 -2.21
C ALA A 54 -5.09 14.82 -3.13
N SER A 55 -4.98 15.45 -4.29
CA SER A 55 -3.90 15.21 -5.25
C SER A 55 -3.32 16.53 -5.74
N ALA A 56 -2.03 16.52 -6.00
CA ALA A 56 -1.29 17.64 -6.60
C ALA A 56 -0.27 17.08 -7.57
N SER A 57 0.09 17.85 -8.59
CA SER A 57 1.18 17.49 -9.50
C SER A 57 2.22 18.61 -9.57
N ILE A 58 3.47 18.21 -9.51
CA ILE A 58 4.62 19.10 -9.57
C ILE A 58 5.60 18.62 -10.62
N ILE A 59 6.33 19.57 -11.21
CA ILE A 59 7.48 19.27 -12.06
C ILE A 59 8.74 19.79 -11.37
N ILE A 60 9.76 18.93 -11.29
CA ILE A 60 11.06 19.32 -10.79
C ILE A 60 11.86 19.88 -11.95
N LYS A 61 12.29 21.14 -11.81
CA LYS A 61 13.19 21.76 -12.76
C LYS A 61 14.63 21.40 -12.39
N ASP A 62 15.29 20.65 -13.25
CA ASP A 62 16.74 20.53 -13.21
C ASP A 62 17.36 21.90 -13.51
N SER A 63 17.89 22.55 -12.49
CA SER A 63 18.60 23.83 -12.63
C SER A 63 19.94 23.69 -13.37
N ASP A 64 20.41 22.46 -13.54
CA ASP A 64 21.75 22.15 -14.04
C ASP A 64 21.81 21.94 -15.56
N THR A 65 20.75 22.29 -16.30
CA THR A 65 20.73 22.11 -17.76
C THR A 65 21.80 22.95 -18.48
N LYS A 66 22.27 24.03 -17.86
CA LYS A 66 23.37 24.85 -18.42
C LYS A 66 24.75 24.25 -18.14
N ASP A 67 24.94 23.62 -16.97
CA ASP A 67 26.18 22.93 -16.65
C ASP A 67 26.30 21.62 -17.42
N LYS A 68 25.17 20.92 -17.65
CA LYS A 68 25.12 19.73 -18.51
C LYS A 68 25.44 20.03 -19.98
N MET A 69 25.10 21.22 -20.48
CA MET A 69 25.39 21.61 -21.85
C MET A 69 26.91 21.88 -22.07
N LEU A 70 27.62 22.25 -21.01
CA LEU A 70 29.09 22.35 -21.03
C LEU A 70 29.73 20.96 -20.86
N ASP A 71 29.19 20.11 -20.02
CA ASP A 71 29.64 18.73 -19.83
C ASP A 71 29.39 17.87 -21.08
N GLU A 72 28.28 18.08 -21.79
CA GLU A 72 27.95 17.39 -23.05
C GLU A 72 28.86 17.76 -24.20
N LEU A 73 29.43 18.97 -24.20
CA LEU A 73 30.43 19.44 -25.18
C LEU A 73 31.82 18.79 -24.95
N PHE A 74 32.09 18.29 -23.74
CA PHE A 74 33.40 17.73 -23.39
C PHE A 74 33.39 16.23 -23.10
N SER A 75 32.21 15.57 -22.96
CA SER A 75 32.10 14.14 -22.70
C SER A 75 31.55 13.35 -23.89
N THR A 76 32.46 12.75 -24.65
CA THR A 76 32.12 11.87 -25.80
C THR A 76 31.53 10.51 -25.44
N ASN A 77 31.37 10.16 -24.17
CA ASN A 77 30.89 8.83 -23.77
C ASN A 77 30.22 8.85 -22.38
N SER A 78 28.98 9.28 -22.28
CA SER A 78 28.19 9.02 -21.06
C SER A 78 26.75 8.66 -21.40
N PRO A 79 26.19 7.56 -20.87
CA PRO A 79 24.78 7.20 -21.04
C PRO A 79 23.92 8.12 -20.16
N ALA A 80 23.63 9.32 -20.63
CA ALA A 80 22.83 10.32 -19.94
C ALA A 80 21.38 9.89 -19.63
N LEU A 81 20.96 8.73 -20.13
CA LEU A 81 19.57 8.27 -19.97
C LEU A 81 19.30 7.52 -18.66
N SER A 82 20.35 7.00 -17.98
CA SER A 82 20.19 6.29 -16.69
C SER A 82 20.29 7.19 -15.47
N ALA A 83 20.93 8.35 -15.59
CA ALA A 83 21.10 9.30 -14.49
C ALA A 83 19.81 10.09 -14.16
N ALA A 84 18.93 10.32 -15.13
CA ALA A 84 17.71 11.09 -14.92
C ALA A 84 16.66 10.32 -14.07
N GLY A 85 16.64 9.00 -14.10
CA GLY A 85 15.71 8.17 -13.32
C GLY A 85 16.07 8.15 -11.83
N THR A 86 17.35 8.04 -11.52
CA THR A 86 17.85 8.02 -10.13
C THR A 86 17.66 9.36 -9.43
N GLN A 87 17.86 10.47 -10.13
CA GLN A 87 17.62 11.80 -9.57
C GLN A 87 16.15 12.03 -9.17
N MET A 88 15.19 11.52 -9.97
CA MET A 88 13.77 11.67 -9.68
C MET A 88 13.35 10.84 -8.47
N GLU A 89 13.87 9.62 -8.33
CA GLU A 89 13.63 8.75 -7.19
C GLU A 89 14.19 9.37 -5.89
N ASP A 90 15.37 9.95 -5.98
CA ASP A 90 15.99 10.69 -4.87
C ASP A 90 15.12 11.87 -4.41
N GLU A 91 14.57 12.66 -5.33
CA GLU A 91 13.71 13.79 -4.99
C GLU A 91 12.39 13.34 -4.34
N MET A 92 11.83 12.21 -4.78
CA MET A 92 10.65 11.62 -4.14
C MET A 92 10.94 11.15 -2.72
N GLU A 93 12.12 10.58 -2.48
CA GLU A 93 12.55 10.17 -1.13
C GLU A 93 12.82 11.39 -0.23
N ILE A 94 13.39 12.46 -0.78
CA ILE A 94 13.56 13.73 -0.06
C ILE A 94 12.21 14.28 0.40
N MET A 95 11.19 14.29 -0.47
CA MET A 95 9.84 14.73 -0.10
C MET A 95 9.18 13.85 0.97
N ARG A 96 9.53 12.57 1.05
CA ARG A 96 9.08 11.64 2.09
C ARG A 96 9.95 11.67 3.34
N SER A 97 11.04 12.42 3.31
CA SER A 97 12.00 12.44 4.41
C SER A 97 11.34 12.92 5.71
N ARG A 98 11.82 12.38 6.83
CA ARG A 98 11.35 12.79 8.15
C ARG A 98 11.60 14.26 8.42
N SER A 99 12.68 14.83 7.89
CA SER A 99 13.01 16.24 8.05
C SER A 99 11.92 17.15 7.48
N ILE A 100 11.50 16.91 6.23
CA ILE A 100 10.45 17.69 5.57
C ILE A 100 9.09 17.45 6.23
N LEU A 101 8.74 16.18 6.48
CA LEU A 101 7.47 15.86 7.11
C LEU A 101 7.35 16.40 8.53
N SER A 102 8.44 16.45 9.30
CA SER A 102 8.41 17.04 10.65
C SER A 102 8.09 18.54 10.60
N GLN A 103 8.66 19.27 9.66
CA GLN A 103 8.37 20.69 9.47
C GLN A 103 6.90 20.90 9.07
N VAL A 104 6.37 20.07 8.15
CA VAL A 104 4.96 20.14 7.73
C VAL A 104 4.02 19.86 8.91
N VAL A 105 4.31 18.81 9.68
CA VAL A 105 3.53 18.41 10.86
C VAL A 105 3.53 19.50 11.92
N ASP A 106 4.68 20.12 12.17
CA ASP A 106 4.84 21.20 13.15
C ASP A 106 4.09 22.48 12.71
N GLU A 107 4.29 22.94 11.47
CA GLU A 107 3.65 24.14 10.93
C GLU A 107 2.12 24.04 10.81
N LEU A 108 1.60 22.84 10.52
CA LEU A 108 0.16 22.58 10.46
C LEU A 108 -0.44 22.08 11.79
N ASN A 109 0.38 21.92 12.84
CA ASN A 109 -0.01 21.37 14.14
C ASN A 109 -0.73 20.01 14.04
N LEU A 110 -0.28 19.13 13.14
CA LEU A 110 -0.89 17.81 12.91
C LEU A 110 -0.56 16.79 14.01
N HIS A 111 0.30 17.13 14.93
CA HIS A 111 0.60 16.34 16.11
C HIS A 111 -0.55 16.36 17.15
N THR A 112 -1.51 17.30 17.05
CA THR A 112 -2.64 17.40 17.95
C THR A 112 -3.91 16.92 17.27
N ILE A 113 -4.52 15.88 17.81
CA ILE A 113 -5.77 15.28 17.32
C ILE A 113 -6.87 15.56 18.32
N TYR A 114 -7.97 16.13 17.83
CA TYR A 114 -9.16 16.41 18.61
C TYR A 114 -10.23 15.39 18.31
N LYS A 115 -10.81 14.77 19.34
CA LYS A 115 -11.92 13.85 19.23
C LYS A 115 -13.04 14.30 20.12
N VAL A 116 -14.22 14.42 19.57
CA VAL A 116 -15.44 14.81 20.26
C VAL A 116 -16.37 13.61 20.39
N LYS A 117 -16.99 13.44 21.55
CA LYS A 117 -17.94 12.36 21.78
C LYS A 117 -19.30 12.74 21.17
N LYS A 118 -19.67 12.08 20.09
CA LYS A 118 -20.96 12.20 19.41
C LYS A 118 -21.67 10.84 19.40
N GLY A 119 -22.85 10.73 20.00
CA GLY A 119 -23.63 9.48 20.01
C GLY A 119 -22.93 8.30 20.68
N GLY A 120 -22.15 8.53 21.75
CA GLY A 120 -21.42 7.50 22.48
C GLY A 120 -20.11 7.01 21.86
N ARG A 121 -19.63 7.66 20.78
CA ARG A 121 -18.34 7.38 20.13
C ARG A 121 -17.50 8.64 20.01
N TYR A 122 -16.19 8.51 20.20
CA TYR A 122 -15.23 9.56 19.91
C TYR A 122 -14.97 9.64 18.41
N LEU A 123 -15.30 10.79 17.81
CA LEU A 123 -15.07 11.08 16.39
C LEU A 123 -14.00 12.17 16.28
N GLU A 124 -13.02 11.97 15.40
CA GLU A 124 -12.02 13.01 15.12
C GLU A 124 -12.70 14.21 14.47
N GLU A 125 -12.50 15.40 15.06
CA GLU A 125 -13.03 16.67 14.57
C GLU A 125 -11.88 17.61 14.23
N VAL A 126 -11.82 18.05 12.97
CA VAL A 126 -10.73 18.90 12.46
C VAL A 126 -10.92 20.36 12.89
N TYR A 127 -12.18 20.82 12.94
CA TYR A 127 -12.53 22.18 13.34
C TYR A 127 -13.08 22.20 14.77
N CYS A 128 -12.15 22.07 15.69
CA CYS A 128 -12.51 22.17 17.10
C CYS A 128 -12.45 23.63 17.56
N PRO A 129 -13.44 24.11 18.33
CA PRO A 129 -13.40 25.44 18.91
C PRO A 129 -12.28 25.64 19.93
N LEU A 130 -11.66 24.55 20.40
CA LEU A 130 -10.55 24.56 21.34
C LEU A 130 -9.22 24.34 20.64
N ARG A 131 -8.22 25.15 20.97
CA ARG A 131 -6.84 24.96 20.56
C ARG A 131 -5.96 24.64 21.75
N ALA A 132 -5.34 23.47 21.72
CA ALA A 132 -4.34 23.03 22.68
C ALA A 132 -2.95 23.28 22.10
N THR A 133 -2.11 23.99 22.85
CA THR A 133 -0.70 24.24 22.48
C THR A 133 0.20 23.86 23.65
N LEU A 134 1.15 22.97 23.40
CA LEU A 134 2.20 22.61 24.35
C LEU A 134 3.40 23.53 24.12
N ASP A 135 4.13 23.87 25.17
CA ASP A 135 5.38 24.64 25.02
C ASP A 135 6.36 23.91 24.11
N LYS A 136 7.11 24.64 23.27
CA LYS A 136 7.98 24.07 22.25
C LYS A 136 9.05 23.14 22.85
N GLU A 137 9.66 23.51 23.96
CA GLU A 137 10.65 22.67 24.66
C GLU A 137 10.03 21.35 25.18
N ALA A 138 8.78 21.41 25.65
CA ALA A 138 8.03 20.26 26.11
C ALA A 138 7.63 19.35 24.92
N MET A 139 7.33 19.92 23.76
CA MET A 139 7.03 19.19 22.54
C MET A 139 8.24 18.44 22.01
N ASP A 140 9.41 19.06 22.01
CA ASP A 140 10.68 18.45 21.57
C ASP A 140 11.13 17.29 22.47
N THR A 141 10.73 17.31 23.74
CA THR A 141 11.05 16.27 24.74
C THR A 141 9.98 15.20 24.89
N LEU A 142 8.85 15.34 24.20
CA LEU A 142 7.72 14.42 24.28
C LEU A 142 8.10 13.04 23.69
N SER A 143 8.20 12.02 24.54
CA SER A 143 8.60 10.66 24.16
C SER A 143 7.41 9.70 23.95
N SER A 144 6.22 10.07 24.45
CA SER A 144 4.99 9.27 24.34
C SER A 144 3.79 10.18 24.16
N THR A 145 2.73 9.65 23.59
CA THR A 145 1.46 10.38 23.38
C THR A 145 0.91 10.89 24.72
N LEU A 146 0.55 12.16 24.75
CA LEU A 146 -0.19 12.79 25.86
C LEU A 146 -1.68 12.77 25.51
N SER A 147 -2.48 12.05 26.28
CA SER A 147 -3.93 12.04 26.17
C SER A 147 -4.53 12.96 27.21
N ILE A 148 -5.48 13.78 26.79
CA ILE A 148 -6.14 14.78 27.61
C ILE A 148 -7.63 14.61 27.40
N GLU A 149 -8.34 14.22 28.46
CA GLU A 149 -9.79 14.17 28.47
C GLU A 149 -10.33 15.43 29.14
N ILE A 150 -11.30 16.06 28.50
CA ILE A 150 -11.96 17.26 29.01
C ILE A 150 -13.44 16.95 29.16
N GLU A 151 -13.94 17.06 30.37
CA GLU A 151 -15.36 16.87 30.71
C GLU A 151 -15.92 18.19 31.21
N GLY A 152 -17.05 18.62 30.64
CA GLY A 152 -17.80 19.77 31.14
C GLY A 152 -18.52 19.43 32.47
N THR A 153 -18.31 20.24 33.49
CA THR A 153 -19.00 20.13 34.78
C THR A 153 -19.86 21.33 35.04
N VAL A 154 -20.80 21.26 35.99
CA VAL A 154 -21.74 22.36 36.33
C VAL A 154 -21.00 23.65 36.72
N SER A 155 -19.76 23.56 37.21
CA SER A 155 -18.97 24.69 37.71
C SER A 155 -17.73 25.00 36.86
N GLY A 156 -17.55 24.35 35.69
CA GLY A 156 -16.37 24.56 34.85
C GLY A 156 -16.00 23.31 34.07
N PHE A 157 -14.74 23.05 33.91
CA PHE A 157 -14.20 21.93 33.15
C PHE A 157 -13.25 21.10 34.00
N GLU A 158 -13.38 19.80 33.95
CA GLU A 158 -12.43 18.84 34.50
C GLU A 158 -11.52 18.33 33.37
N VAL A 159 -10.20 18.41 33.58
CA VAL A 159 -9.21 17.94 32.63
C VAL A 159 -8.42 16.81 33.26
N ARG A 160 -8.46 15.66 32.63
CA ARG A 160 -7.63 14.50 32.98
C ARG A 160 -6.53 14.36 31.94
N SER A 161 -5.29 14.54 32.34
CA SER A 161 -4.13 14.31 31.49
C SER A 161 -3.47 12.98 31.83
N GLU A 162 -3.17 12.18 30.82
CA GLU A 162 -2.49 10.89 30.97
C GLU A 162 -1.28 10.80 30.03
N GLN A 163 -0.13 10.46 30.61
CA GLN A 163 1.10 10.19 29.87
C GLN A 163 1.89 9.07 30.57
N ALA A 164 2.24 8.02 29.86
CA ALA A 164 3.07 6.91 30.35
C ALA A 164 2.61 6.37 31.72
N ASN A 165 1.30 6.16 31.93
CA ASN A 165 0.67 5.72 33.19
C ASN A 165 0.70 6.73 34.35
N LYS A 166 1.07 7.99 34.09
CA LYS A 166 0.90 9.08 35.06
C LYS A 166 -0.37 9.82 34.73
N GLN A 167 -1.33 9.85 35.64
CA GLN A 167 -2.58 10.58 35.50
C GLN A 167 -2.55 11.81 36.43
N GLN A 168 -3.01 12.93 35.90
CA GLN A 168 -3.16 14.16 36.66
C GLN A 168 -4.54 14.76 36.30
N THR A 169 -5.31 15.11 37.31
CA THR A 169 -6.62 15.75 37.14
C THR A 169 -6.54 17.18 37.62
N THR A 170 -7.03 18.13 36.82
CA THR A 170 -7.05 19.55 37.14
C THR A 170 -8.40 20.12 36.72
N THR A 171 -8.97 20.99 37.53
CA THR A 171 -10.23 21.68 37.24
C THR A 171 -9.99 23.15 36.98
N PHE A 172 -10.72 23.73 36.02
CA PHE A 172 -10.67 25.18 35.75
C PHE A 172 -12.05 25.71 35.33
N THR A 173 -12.22 27.01 35.48
CA THR A 173 -13.54 27.66 35.31
C THR A 173 -13.70 28.46 34.02
N GLY A 174 -12.65 28.58 33.21
CA GLY A 174 -12.70 29.33 31.95
C GLY A 174 -11.43 29.32 31.14
N PHE A 175 -11.51 29.82 29.92
CA PHE A 175 -10.38 29.92 28.97
C PHE A 175 -9.82 31.34 28.92
N PRO A 176 -8.50 31.56 28.71
CA PRO A 176 -7.47 30.52 28.50
C PRO A 176 -7.10 29.76 29.78
N ALA A 177 -6.96 28.44 29.71
CA ALA A 177 -6.54 27.62 30.82
C ALA A 177 -5.08 27.18 30.64
N PHE A 178 -4.31 27.24 31.74
CA PHE A 178 -2.93 26.75 31.79
C PHE A 178 -2.90 25.50 32.67
N ILE A 179 -2.51 24.41 32.11
CA ILE A 179 -2.52 23.10 32.77
C ILE A 179 -1.11 22.59 32.79
N ASP A 180 -0.62 22.29 33.99
CA ASP A 180 0.65 21.60 34.13
C ASP A 180 0.40 20.10 33.91
N THR A 181 0.97 19.56 32.84
CA THR A 181 0.89 18.15 32.48
C THR A 181 2.23 17.47 32.75
N PRO A 182 2.29 16.13 32.83
CA PRO A 182 3.56 15.42 32.99
C PRO A 182 4.58 15.73 31.90
N ALA A 183 4.14 16.20 30.72
CA ALA A 183 4.99 16.58 29.60
C ALA A 183 5.45 18.04 29.62
N GLY A 184 4.78 18.89 30.38
CA GLY A 184 5.05 20.34 30.43
C GLY A 184 3.76 21.17 30.50
N ARG A 185 3.89 22.48 30.35
CA ARG A 185 2.74 23.39 30.44
C ARG A 185 1.94 23.37 29.13
N LEU A 186 0.67 23.00 29.25
CA LEU A 186 -0.32 23.02 28.18
C LEU A 186 -1.17 24.28 28.28
N THR A 187 -1.33 24.98 27.17
CA THR A 187 -2.22 26.14 27.06
C THR A 187 -3.45 25.75 26.22
N LEU A 188 -4.63 25.86 26.82
CA LEU A 188 -5.91 25.67 26.14
C LEU A 188 -6.54 27.04 25.87
N ARG A 189 -6.86 27.32 24.59
CA ARG A 189 -7.52 28.56 24.16
C ARG A 189 -8.80 28.22 23.41
N CYS A 190 -9.89 28.89 23.75
CA CYS A 190 -11.13 28.84 22.98
C CYS A 190 -11.01 29.82 21.80
N LEU A 191 -11.36 29.37 20.59
CA LEU A 191 -11.28 30.14 19.34
C LEU A 191 -12.64 30.70 18.90
N SER A 192 -13.76 30.13 19.36
CA SER A 192 -15.09 30.55 19.02
C SER A 192 -16.02 30.44 20.25
N ASP A 193 -17.07 31.26 20.29
CA ASP A 193 -18.13 31.22 21.32
C ASP A 193 -19.19 30.13 21.03
N GLU A 194 -18.87 29.14 20.19
CA GLU A 194 -19.75 28.00 19.93
C GLU A 194 -19.89 27.10 21.16
N GLU A 195 -21.02 26.38 21.27
CA GLU A 195 -21.27 25.43 22.36
C GLU A 195 -20.14 24.44 22.51
N PHE A 196 -19.55 24.42 23.70
CA PHE A 196 -18.45 23.52 24.01
C PHE A 196 -18.99 22.08 24.11
N PRO A 197 -18.33 21.07 23.49
CA PRO A 197 -18.73 19.67 23.62
C PRO A 197 -18.67 19.23 25.09
N GLU A 198 -19.66 18.47 25.55
CA GLU A 198 -19.72 17.96 26.93
C GLU A 198 -18.52 17.08 27.28
N GLU A 199 -18.03 16.28 26.31
CA GLU A 199 -16.86 15.42 26.49
C GLU A 199 -15.97 15.48 25.24
N MET A 200 -14.66 15.67 25.46
CA MET A 200 -13.67 15.76 24.40
C MET A 200 -12.37 15.07 24.83
N GLU A 201 -11.72 14.39 23.89
CA GLU A 201 -10.38 13.85 24.03
C GLU A 201 -9.41 14.59 23.10
N ILE A 202 -8.31 15.10 23.64
CA ILE A 202 -7.22 15.71 22.88
C ILE A 202 -6.01 14.77 23.01
N SER A 203 -5.53 14.26 21.90
CA SER A 203 -4.33 13.42 21.86
C SER A 203 -3.19 14.21 21.22
N ILE A 204 -2.12 14.48 21.96
CA ILE A 204 -0.90 15.11 21.46
C ILE A 204 0.13 14.00 21.21
N LEU A 205 0.39 13.73 19.96
CA LEU A 205 1.34 12.72 19.52
C LEU A 205 2.78 13.28 19.66
N CYS A 206 3.73 12.42 20.00
CA CYS A 206 5.12 12.80 19.84
C CYS A 206 5.44 12.97 18.34
N LEU A 207 6.38 13.88 18.03
CA LEU A 207 6.71 14.26 16.65
C LEU A 207 7.02 13.05 15.74
N PRO A 208 7.81 12.04 16.19
CA PRO A 208 8.08 10.85 15.35
C PRO A 208 6.83 10.04 14.99
N ASP A 209 5.86 9.93 15.90
CA ASP A 209 4.64 9.18 15.66
C ASP A 209 3.67 9.96 14.78
N ALA A 210 3.57 11.28 14.96
CA ALA A 210 2.80 12.15 14.08
C ALA A 210 3.35 12.12 12.64
N VAL A 211 4.67 12.19 12.48
CA VAL A 211 5.34 12.07 11.17
C VAL A 211 5.07 10.70 10.54
N ARG A 212 5.14 9.62 11.32
CA ARG A 212 4.84 8.27 10.82
C ARG A 212 3.39 8.14 10.37
N ALA A 213 2.45 8.69 11.14
CA ALA A 213 1.04 8.71 10.78
C ALA A 213 0.79 9.49 9.48
N CYS A 214 1.41 10.66 9.31
CA CYS A 214 1.31 11.45 8.08
C CYS A 214 1.99 10.75 6.89
N SER A 215 3.18 10.17 7.08
CA SER A 215 3.91 9.43 6.04
C SER A 215 3.10 8.25 5.49
N SER A 216 2.36 7.53 6.34
CA SER A 216 1.52 6.40 5.90
C SER A 216 0.35 6.81 5.02
N LYS A 217 -0.12 8.05 5.14
CA LYS A 217 -1.21 8.65 4.36
C LYS A 217 -0.73 9.34 3.08
N LEU A 218 0.59 9.60 2.97
CA LEU A 218 1.22 10.28 1.84
C LEU A 218 1.68 9.26 0.79
N THR A 219 1.31 9.50 -0.45
CA THR A 219 1.83 8.75 -1.60
C THR A 219 2.50 9.73 -2.56
N VAL A 220 3.76 9.48 -2.86
CA VAL A 220 4.55 10.22 -3.83
C VAL A 220 4.92 9.24 -4.94
N ALA A 221 4.56 9.52 -6.17
CA ALA A 221 4.83 8.63 -7.30
C ALA A 221 5.02 9.44 -8.59
N THR A 222 5.81 8.90 -9.51
CA THR A 222 5.91 9.49 -10.85
C THR A 222 4.63 9.21 -11.64
N THR A 223 4.10 10.23 -12.31
CA THR A 223 2.92 10.08 -13.17
C THR A 223 3.20 9.20 -14.39
N SER A 224 4.44 9.22 -14.89
CA SER A 224 4.91 8.36 -15.98
C SER A 224 6.43 8.20 -15.90
N LYS A 225 6.93 7.02 -16.27
CA LYS A 225 8.39 6.73 -16.32
C LYS A 225 9.18 7.62 -17.30
N LYS A 226 8.50 8.36 -18.16
CA LYS A 226 9.12 9.22 -19.20
C LYS A 226 9.00 10.72 -18.92
N THR A 227 8.37 11.12 -17.80
CA THR A 227 8.12 12.53 -17.48
C THR A 227 8.71 12.88 -16.13
N SER A 228 9.23 14.09 -16.00
CA SER A 228 9.72 14.65 -14.72
C SER A 228 8.58 15.19 -13.85
N ILE A 229 7.37 14.61 -13.96
CA ILE A 229 6.20 15.01 -13.19
C ILE A 229 6.00 14.04 -12.03
N ILE A 230 5.98 14.58 -10.82
CA ILE A 230 5.67 13.86 -9.59
C ILE A 230 4.23 14.14 -9.22
N GLY A 231 3.45 13.08 -9.05
CA GLY A 231 2.13 13.11 -8.46
C GLY A 231 2.23 12.91 -6.95
N LEU A 232 1.63 13.82 -6.21
CA LEU A 232 1.49 13.77 -4.76
C LEU A 232 0.05 13.45 -4.43
N SER A 233 -0.20 12.57 -3.49
CA SER A 233 -1.55 12.36 -2.96
C SER A 233 -1.51 12.10 -1.47
N TYR A 234 -2.49 12.68 -0.78
CA TYR A 234 -2.65 12.57 0.67
C TYR A 234 -4.10 12.24 1.01
N THR A 235 -4.30 11.35 1.96
CA THR A 235 -5.63 10.92 2.38
C THR A 235 -5.93 11.42 3.79
N ASP A 236 -7.08 12.08 3.96
CA ASP A 236 -7.52 12.60 5.26
C ASP A 236 -9.05 12.57 5.40
N ILE A 237 -9.54 12.72 6.61
CA ILE A 237 -10.97 12.84 6.90
C ILE A 237 -11.54 14.20 6.47
N ASP A 238 -10.72 15.24 6.41
CA ASP A 238 -11.09 16.57 5.98
C ASP A 238 -10.36 16.96 4.67
N LYS A 239 -11.15 17.46 3.71
CA LYS A 239 -10.66 17.88 2.39
C LYS A 239 -9.66 19.03 2.49
N ARG A 240 -10.00 20.06 3.30
CA ARG A 240 -9.17 21.27 3.42
C ARG A 240 -7.85 20.97 4.11
N ARG A 241 -7.88 20.07 5.11
CA ARG A 241 -6.64 19.62 5.78
C ARG A 241 -5.75 18.84 4.83
N ALA A 242 -6.31 17.98 3.98
CA ALA A 242 -5.56 17.24 2.96
C ALA A 242 -4.92 18.18 1.91
N GLU A 243 -5.66 19.18 1.44
CA GLU A 243 -5.16 20.21 0.51
C GLU A 243 -4.06 21.07 1.16
N ALA A 244 -4.28 21.50 2.39
CA ALA A 244 -3.31 22.28 3.16
C ALA A 244 -2.02 21.49 3.39
N PHE A 245 -2.12 20.18 3.68
CA PHE A 245 -0.95 19.31 3.84
C PHE A 245 -0.10 19.26 2.57
N LEU A 246 -0.71 18.97 1.42
CA LEU A 246 0.04 18.91 0.15
C LEU A 246 0.62 20.27 -0.25
N SER A 247 -0.14 21.34 -0.06
CA SER A 247 0.34 22.70 -0.36
C SER A 247 1.54 23.06 0.53
N LYS A 248 1.45 22.76 1.82
CA LYS A 248 2.53 23.00 2.78
C LYS A 248 3.74 22.10 2.52
N LEU A 249 3.52 20.86 2.13
CA LEU A 249 4.60 19.94 1.75
C LEU A 249 5.42 20.51 0.59
N ILE A 250 4.75 21.01 -0.45
CA ILE A 250 5.43 21.63 -1.60
C ILE A 250 6.17 22.91 -1.20
N GLU A 251 5.57 23.71 -0.33
CA GLU A 251 6.18 24.94 0.20
C GLU A 251 7.44 24.63 1.00
N VAL A 252 7.35 23.71 1.97
CA VAL A 252 8.47 23.30 2.82
C VAL A 252 9.60 22.70 1.98
N TYR A 253 9.26 21.82 1.02
CA TYR A 253 10.23 21.25 0.11
C TYR A 253 10.96 22.33 -0.69
N ASN A 254 10.24 23.32 -1.26
CA ASN A 254 10.86 24.42 -2.01
C ASN A 254 11.73 25.28 -1.10
N ARG A 255 11.31 25.55 0.12
CA ARG A 255 12.07 26.33 1.12
C ARG A 255 13.35 25.61 1.51
N ASP A 256 13.27 24.30 1.78
CA ASP A 256 14.41 23.46 2.15
C ASP A 256 15.42 23.35 1.00
N ALA A 257 14.95 23.07 -0.21
CA ALA A 257 15.78 23.03 -1.42
C ALA A 257 16.47 24.38 -1.72
N LEU A 258 15.77 25.50 -1.49
CA LEU A 258 16.34 26.84 -1.64
C LEU A 258 17.39 27.11 -0.55
N ALA A 259 17.14 26.72 0.69
CA ALA A 259 18.09 26.88 1.78
C ALA A 259 19.38 26.08 1.53
N ASP A 260 19.25 24.82 1.07
CA ASP A 260 20.39 23.99 0.68
C ASP A 260 21.20 24.62 -0.45
N LYS A 261 20.52 25.09 -1.53
CA LYS A 261 21.18 25.78 -2.64
C LYS A 261 21.90 27.03 -2.18
N ASN A 262 21.26 27.84 -1.33
CA ASN A 262 21.87 29.07 -0.80
C ASN A 262 23.07 28.77 0.09
N LYS A 263 23.02 27.68 0.87
CA LYS A 263 24.14 27.25 1.73
C LYS A 263 25.34 26.83 0.89
N VAL A 264 25.12 26.04 -0.18
CA VAL A 264 26.19 25.64 -1.10
C VAL A 264 26.77 26.85 -1.81
N ALA A 265 25.91 27.73 -2.40
CA ALA A 265 26.34 28.93 -3.08
C ALA A 265 27.07 29.89 -2.13
N GLY A 266 26.58 30.07 -0.91
CA GLY A 266 27.22 30.90 0.11
C GLY A 266 28.62 30.40 0.50
N ASN A 267 28.76 29.09 0.77
CA ASN A 267 30.06 28.49 1.06
C ASN A 267 31.02 28.61 -0.13
N THR A 268 30.50 28.47 -1.36
CA THR A 268 31.29 28.66 -2.58
C THR A 268 31.78 30.10 -2.70
N LEU A 269 30.93 31.09 -2.43
CA LEU A 269 31.32 32.51 -2.43
C LEU A 269 32.39 32.81 -1.41
N VAL A 270 32.24 32.36 -0.18
CA VAL A 270 33.25 32.55 0.88
C VAL A 270 34.60 31.94 0.47
N PHE A 271 34.60 30.72 -0.04
CA PHE A 271 35.81 30.07 -0.53
C PHE A 271 36.47 30.85 -1.65
N ILE A 272 35.67 31.31 -2.66
CA ILE A 272 36.21 32.08 -3.79
C ILE A 272 36.74 33.45 -3.33
N GLU A 273 36.08 34.12 -2.36
CA GLU A 273 36.54 35.40 -1.81
C GLU A 273 37.89 35.26 -1.10
N GLU A 274 38.03 34.28 -0.23
CA GLU A 274 39.29 34.00 0.42
C GLU A 274 40.41 33.71 -0.61
N ARG A 275 40.07 33.01 -1.68
CA ARG A 275 41.04 32.67 -2.71
C ARG A 275 41.39 33.87 -3.62
N LEU A 276 40.40 34.72 -3.95
CA LEU A 276 40.63 35.96 -4.69
C LEU A 276 41.56 36.89 -3.93
N ASP A 277 41.37 37.04 -2.63
CA ASP A 277 42.22 37.86 -1.79
C ASP A 277 43.68 37.36 -1.80
N SER A 278 43.85 36.02 -1.64
CA SER A 278 45.18 35.39 -1.71
C SER A 278 45.86 35.64 -3.09
N ILE A 279 45.12 35.37 -4.19
CA ILE A 279 45.63 35.50 -5.55
C ILE A 279 45.89 36.98 -5.92
N SER A 280 45.02 37.89 -5.45
CA SER A 280 45.23 39.34 -5.63
C SER A 280 46.56 39.80 -5.00
N GLY A 281 46.82 39.36 -3.77
CA GLY A 281 48.08 39.62 -3.11
C GLY A 281 49.29 39.03 -3.85
N GLU A 282 49.17 37.78 -4.30
CA GLU A 282 50.20 37.09 -5.07
C GLU A 282 50.46 37.77 -6.45
N LEU A 283 49.38 38.19 -7.13
CA LEU A 283 49.48 38.90 -8.40
C LEU A 283 50.18 40.25 -8.23
N GLY A 284 49.76 41.04 -7.23
CA GLY A 284 50.39 42.31 -6.91
C GLY A 284 51.87 42.18 -6.58
N PHE A 285 52.28 41.08 -5.87
CA PHE A 285 53.68 40.78 -5.64
C PHE A 285 54.47 40.51 -6.94
N VAL A 286 53.90 39.69 -7.84
CA VAL A 286 54.53 39.37 -9.13
C VAL A 286 54.57 40.58 -10.05
N GLU A 287 53.53 41.41 -10.08
CA GLU A 287 53.50 42.65 -10.86
C GLU A 287 54.58 43.64 -10.37
N LYS A 288 54.68 43.80 -9.07
CA LYS A 288 55.75 44.64 -8.46
C LYS A 288 57.13 44.08 -8.80
N HIS A 289 57.30 42.77 -8.74
CA HIS A 289 58.56 42.12 -9.10
C HIS A 289 58.87 42.28 -10.58
N MET A 290 57.88 42.19 -11.46
CA MET A 290 58.00 42.48 -12.92
C MET A 290 58.40 43.95 -13.16
N GLU A 291 57.76 44.89 -12.48
CA GLU A 291 58.08 46.31 -12.57
C GLU A 291 59.53 46.58 -12.16
N GLN A 292 59.95 46.05 -10.99
CA GLN A 292 61.35 46.18 -10.50
C GLN A 292 62.34 45.56 -11.49
N TYR A 293 62.02 44.40 -12.04
CA TYR A 293 62.86 43.73 -13.03
C TYR A 293 63.01 44.58 -14.31
N LYS A 294 61.90 45.15 -14.84
CA LYS A 294 61.91 46.04 -16.00
C LYS A 294 62.74 47.31 -15.79
N VAL A 295 62.66 47.86 -14.55
CA VAL A 295 63.43 49.08 -14.18
C VAL A 295 64.91 48.75 -14.03
N GLN A 296 65.29 47.67 -13.39
CA GLN A 296 66.69 47.29 -13.13
C GLN A 296 67.44 46.91 -14.44
N GLU A 297 66.78 46.12 -15.28
CA GLU A 297 67.48 45.53 -16.45
C GLU A 297 67.34 46.34 -17.74
N ARG A 298 66.60 47.43 -17.70
CA ARG A 298 66.38 48.36 -18.89
C ARG A 298 65.93 47.59 -20.16
N VAL A 299 65.11 46.62 -20.02
CA VAL A 299 64.65 45.79 -21.16
C VAL A 299 63.63 46.54 -21.99
N SER A 300 64.10 47.21 -23.00
CA SER A 300 63.28 47.67 -24.15
C SER A 300 63.92 47.22 -25.46
N ASP A 301 63.21 46.37 -26.15
CA ASP A 301 63.37 45.98 -27.53
C ASP A 301 64.44 44.95 -27.94
N ILE A 302 64.01 43.70 -28.01
CA ILE A 302 64.67 42.68 -28.83
C ILE A 302 63.59 42.09 -29.73
N LYS A 303 63.46 42.72 -30.92
CA LYS A 303 62.45 42.28 -31.91
C LYS A 303 63.13 41.84 -33.17
N THR A 304 63.23 40.71 -33.62
CA THR A 304 62.98 40.39 -35.05
C THR A 304 63.30 38.94 -35.47
N ASN A 305 64.18 38.21 -34.79
CA ASN A 305 64.55 36.88 -35.31
C ASN A 305 63.95 35.67 -34.61
N MET A 306 62.99 35.88 -33.67
CA MET A 306 62.37 34.85 -32.87
C MET A 306 60.93 34.56 -33.21
N ALA A 307 60.33 35.14 -34.23
CA ALA A 307 58.89 35.12 -34.45
C ALA A 307 58.33 33.69 -34.66
N LEU A 308 59.08 32.80 -35.27
CA LEU A 308 58.59 31.47 -35.58
C LEU A 308 58.72 30.48 -34.39
N ASP A 309 59.87 30.46 -33.70
CA ASP A 309 60.06 29.64 -32.51
C ASP A 309 59.29 30.20 -31.31
N LEU A 310 59.08 31.54 -31.29
CA LEU A 310 58.25 32.22 -30.31
C LEU A 310 56.77 31.86 -30.44
N SER A 311 56.24 31.75 -31.70
CA SER A 311 54.84 31.39 -31.90
C SER A 311 54.54 29.98 -31.41
N THR A 312 55.44 29.04 -31.69
CA THR A 312 55.28 27.65 -31.21
C THR A 312 55.46 27.54 -29.69
N ASN A 313 56.44 28.27 -29.14
CA ASN A 313 56.63 28.35 -27.70
C ASN A 313 55.43 28.96 -27.01
N ASN A 314 54.83 30.01 -27.55
CA ASN A 314 53.62 30.64 -27.04
C ASN A 314 52.42 29.71 -27.03
N GLU A 315 52.30 28.80 -28.00
CA GLU A 315 51.23 27.79 -28.01
C GLU A 315 51.40 26.77 -26.84
N TYR A 316 52.62 26.32 -26.62
CA TYR A 316 52.91 25.43 -25.49
C TYR A 316 52.79 26.19 -24.16
N GLU A 317 53.19 27.42 -24.07
CA GLU A 317 53.02 28.26 -22.87
C GLU A 317 51.54 28.48 -22.53
N LYS A 318 50.68 28.71 -23.53
CA LYS A 318 49.23 28.79 -23.28
C LYS A 318 48.68 27.49 -22.72
N LYS A 319 49.05 26.33 -23.30
CA LYS A 319 48.64 25.04 -22.80
C LYS A 319 49.16 24.77 -21.36
N LEU A 320 50.40 25.15 -21.08
CA LEU A 320 50.98 25.05 -19.74
C LEU A 320 50.18 25.88 -18.75
N LEU A 321 49.81 27.10 -19.12
CA LEU A 321 49.00 28.02 -18.36
C LEU A 321 47.63 27.40 -18.01
N GLU A 322 47.00 26.76 -18.98
CA GLU A 322 45.71 26.10 -18.79
C GLU A 322 45.79 24.95 -17.77
N VAL A 323 46.80 24.07 -17.94
CA VAL A 323 47.00 22.93 -17.04
C VAL A 323 47.44 23.42 -15.65
N GLU A 324 48.30 24.43 -15.52
CA GLU A 324 48.71 24.98 -14.22
C GLU A 324 47.52 25.67 -13.52
N THR A 325 46.63 26.30 -14.27
CA THR A 325 45.41 26.88 -13.72
C THR A 325 44.53 25.78 -13.11
N GLN A 326 44.28 24.71 -13.84
CA GLN A 326 43.51 23.58 -13.34
C GLN A 326 44.19 22.90 -12.14
N LEU A 327 45.50 22.75 -12.15
CA LEU A 327 46.27 22.18 -11.04
C LEU A 327 46.16 23.02 -9.76
N ASN A 328 46.27 24.34 -9.88
CA ASN A 328 46.13 25.26 -8.74
C ASN A 328 44.70 25.20 -8.17
N MET A 329 43.68 25.10 -9.03
CA MET A 329 42.30 24.89 -8.57
C MET A 329 42.15 23.59 -7.83
N THR A 330 42.67 22.50 -8.40
CA THR A 330 42.62 21.18 -7.77
C THR A 330 43.35 21.15 -6.40
N ASN A 331 44.55 21.77 -6.33
CA ASN A 331 45.29 21.91 -5.07
C ASN A 331 44.52 22.74 -4.03
N SER A 332 43.84 23.79 -4.46
CA SER A 332 43.04 24.61 -3.53
C SER A 332 41.92 23.82 -2.90
N ILE A 333 41.22 23.01 -3.68
CA ILE A 333 40.17 22.15 -3.16
C ILE A 333 40.74 21.03 -2.28
N TYR A 334 41.84 20.41 -2.72
CA TYR A 334 42.51 19.38 -1.94
C TYR A 334 42.86 19.89 -0.55
N ASN A 335 43.52 21.06 -0.44
CA ASN A 335 43.86 21.70 0.81
C ASN A 335 42.62 22.05 1.66
N TYR A 336 41.53 22.48 1.02
CA TYR A 336 40.28 22.76 1.72
C TYR A 336 39.68 21.51 2.34
N VAL A 337 39.65 20.40 1.60
CA VAL A 337 39.11 19.10 2.09
C VAL A 337 39.96 18.50 3.20
N GLU A 338 41.30 18.63 3.11
CA GLU A 338 42.24 18.06 4.07
C GLU A 338 42.29 18.83 5.39
N ASN A 339 41.96 20.13 5.37
CA ASN A 339 42.00 20.96 6.57
C ASN A 339 40.94 20.52 7.58
N SER A 340 41.39 20.11 8.78
CA SER A 340 40.52 19.63 9.88
C SER A 340 39.48 20.66 10.35
N LYS A 341 39.71 21.95 10.11
CA LYS A 341 38.75 23.02 10.43
C LYS A 341 37.46 22.93 9.59
N HIS A 342 37.50 22.27 8.45
CA HIS A 342 36.38 22.08 7.55
C HIS A 342 35.81 20.65 7.59
N SER A 343 35.99 19.91 8.71
CA SER A 343 35.38 18.61 8.90
C SER A 343 33.84 18.73 8.83
N TYR A 344 33.23 17.95 8.00
CA TYR A 344 31.78 17.97 7.73
C TYR A 344 31.24 19.30 7.14
N SER A 345 32.07 20.10 6.45
CA SER A 345 31.62 21.26 5.69
C SER A 345 31.37 20.90 4.23
N LEU A 346 30.42 21.61 3.63
CA LEU A 346 30.09 21.43 2.22
C LEU A 346 31.28 21.85 1.34
N LEU A 347 31.55 21.05 0.33
CA LEU A 347 32.56 21.34 -0.67
C LEU A 347 31.96 22.19 -1.79
N PRO A 348 32.73 23.17 -2.31
CA PRO A 348 32.28 23.97 -3.41
C PRO A 348 32.11 23.10 -4.67
N VAL A 349 30.94 23.16 -5.31
CA VAL A 349 30.62 22.34 -6.48
C VAL A 349 31.08 23.00 -7.77
N ASN A 350 31.09 24.36 -7.79
CA ASN A 350 31.37 25.11 -9.01
C ASN A 350 32.79 25.65 -9.05
N THR A 351 33.78 24.79 -9.05
CA THR A 351 35.19 25.11 -8.83
C THR A 351 36.03 25.20 -10.10
N GLY A 352 35.44 25.00 -11.29
CA GLY A 352 36.17 25.09 -12.58
C GLY A 352 37.07 23.90 -12.89
N ILE A 353 36.99 22.81 -12.16
CA ILE A 353 37.63 21.54 -12.46
C ILE A 353 36.82 20.86 -13.58
N SER A 354 37.49 20.36 -14.60
CA SER A 354 36.83 19.74 -15.76
C SER A 354 36.56 18.24 -15.57
N ASP A 355 37.03 17.63 -14.48
CA ASP A 355 36.83 16.19 -14.23
C ASP A 355 35.42 15.88 -13.73
N THR A 356 34.64 15.25 -14.61
CA THR A 356 33.25 14.86 -14.35
C THR A 356 33.11 13.80 -13.25
N GLY A 357 34.10 12.93 -13.09
CA GLY A 357 34.13 11.90 -12.07
C GLY A 357 34.26 12.51 -10.68
N LEU A 358 35.23 13.46 -10.56
CA LEU A 358 35.45 14.21 -9.33
C LEU A 358 34.24 15.07 -8.94
N LEU A 359 33.63 15.76 -9.92
CA LEU A 359 32.44 16.58 -9.67
C LEU A 359 31.27 15.75 -9.15
N LYS A 360 31.06 14.55 -9.71
CA LYS A 360 30.03 13.61 -9.19
C LYS A 360 30.32 13.18 -7.76
N LEU A 361 31.57 12.85 -7.44
CA LEU A 361 31.98 12.48 -6.08
C LEU A 361 31.79 13.62 -5.08
N ILE A 362 32.08 14.85 -5.49
CA ILE A 362 31.85 16.05 -4.65
C ILE A 362 30.36 16.27 -4.42
N ASP A 363 29.55 16.13 -5.46
CA ASP A 363 28.09 16.26 -5.35
C ASP A 363 27.50 15.18 -4.42
N GLU A 364 27.93 13.94 -4.59
CA GLU A 364 27.54 12.83 -3.73
C GLU A 364 27.95 13.06 -2.27
N TYR A 365 29.17 13.54 -2.04
CA TYR A 365 29.66 13.89 -0.70
C TYR A 365 28.82 15.01 -0.07
N ASN A 366 28.54 16.09 -0.81
CA ASN A 366 27.71 17.20 -0.35
C ASN A 366 26.28 16.75 -0.05
N LYS A 367 25.71 15.91 -0.91
CA LYS A 367 24.38 15.33 -0.70
C LYS A 367 24.29 14.53 0.61
N GLU A 368 25.28 13.70 0.89
CA GLU A 368 25.32 12.93 2.13
C GLU A 368 25.55 13.81 3.37
N LEU A 369 26.29 14.89 3.23
CA LEU A 369 26.42 15.88 4.30
C LEU A 369 25.11 16.61 4.60
N LEU A 370 24.37 17.01 3.58
CA LEU A 370 23.06 17.65 3.73
C LEU A 370 22.06 16.67 4.37
N GLU A 371 22.13 15.40 3.99
CA GLU A 371 21.31 14.37 4.61
C GLU A 371 21.68 14.14 6.09
N ARG A 372 22.98 14.16 6.43
CA ARG A 372 23.42 14.13 7.82
C ARG A 372 22.87 15.32 8.62
N GLU A 373 22.90 16.50 8.05
CA GLU A 373 22.38 17.70 8.71
C GLU A 373 20.88 17.61 8.95
N ARG A 374 20.12 17.05 7.99
CA ARG A 374 18.71 16.75 8.15
C ARG A 374 18.43 15.72 9.26
N LEU A 375 19.25 14.70 9.34
CA LEU A 375 19.16 13.70 10.40
C LEU A 375 19.45 14.29 11.78
N LEU A 376 20.38 15.25 11.89
CA LEU A 376 20.72 15.94 13.13
C LEU A 376 19.59 16.83 13.68
N TYR A 377 18.72 17.35 12.81
CA TYR A 377 17.50 18.03 13.25
C TYR A 377 16.50 17.08 13.93
N ALA A 378 16.51 15.80 13.57
CA ALA A 378 15.56 14.81 14.07
C ALA A 378 16.12 13.89 15.15
N MET A 379 17.46 13.80 15.31
CA MET A 379 18.13 12.79 16.14
C MET A 379 19.38 13.36 16.82
N LYS A 380 19.78 12.76 17.96
CA LYS A 380 21.03 13.10 18.64
C LYS A 380 22.24 12.41 17.97
N ASP A 381 23.42 13.00 18.12
CA ASP A 381 24.70 12.54 17.55
C ASP A 381 25.03 11.05 17.80
N ASN A 382 24.55 10.47 18.89
CA ASN A 382 24.80 9.07 19.26
C ASN A 382 23.83 8.06 18.60
N ASN A 383 22.97 8.50 17.72
CA ASN A 383 22.05 7.57 17.04
C ASN A 383 22.82 6.71 16.02
N PRO A 384 22.58 5.39 15.98
CA PRO A 384 23.21 4.49 15.01
C PRO A 384 23.06 4.93 13.55
N ALA A 385 21.96 5.60 13.20
CA ALA A 385 21.74 6.13 11.87
C ALA A 385 22.73 7.25 11.53
N ILE A 386 23.01 8.16 12.50
CA ILE A 386 23.99 9.24 12.33
C ILE A 386 25.41 8.68 12.30
N ILE A 387 25.68 7.69 13.12
CA ILE A 387 26.99 7.01 13.12
C ILE A 387 27.23 6.35 11.75
N ASN A 388 26.25 5.63 11.23
CA ASN A 388 26.35 5.03 9.89
C ASN A 388 26.51 6.07 8.80
N GLN A 389 25.79 7.20 8.91
CA GLN A 389 25.91 8.30 7.98
C GLN A 389 27.31 8.95 8.04
N ASN A 390 27.85 9.13 9.23
CA ASN A 390 29.22 9.62 9.41
C ASN A 390 30.25 8.68 8.76
N ILE A 391 30.09 7.36 8.93
CA ILE A 391 30.98 6.36 8.29
C ILE A 391 30.89 6.49 6.75
N LYS A 392 29.69 6.65 6.21
CA LYS A 392 29.47 6.82 4.76
C LYS A 392 30.15 8.10 4.25
N ILE A 393 29.95 9.21 4.97
CA ILE A 393 30.59 10.50 4.66
C ILE A 393 32.11 10.39 4.72
N ASP A 394 32.66 9.70 5.71
CA ASP A 394 34.10 9.50 5.84
C ASP A 394 34.67 8.64 4.70
N VAL A 395 33.91 7.66 4.20
CA VAL A 395 34.27 6.89 3.03
C VAL A 395 34.27 7.78 1.78
N LEU A 396 33.20 8.56 1.58
CA LEU A 396 33.08 9.48 0.44
C LEU A 396 34.15 10.55 0.49
N LYS A 397 34.46 11.10 1.69
CA LYS A 397 35.56 12.03 1.88
C LYS A 397 36.87 11.43 1.40
N ARG A 398 37.16 10.18 1.80
CA ARG A 398 38.39 9.48 1.34
C ARG A 398 38.37 9.28 -0.17
N ASN A 399 37.23 8.94 -0.75
CA ASN A 399 37.08 8.81 -2.22
C ASN A 399 37.32 10.13 -2.94
N VAL A 400 36.75 11.23 -2.43
CA VAL A 400 36.99 12.59 -2.96
C VAL A 400 38.46 12.96 -2.87
N VAL A 401 39.09 12.75 -1.72
CA VAL A 401 40.53 13.01 -1.52
C VAL A 401 41.37 12.17 -2.49
N SER A 402 41.02 10.89 -2.65
CA SER A 402 41.72 9.99 -3.58
C SER A 402 41.54 10.42 -5.04
N ALA A 403 40.32 10.81 -5.43
CA ALA A 403 40.05 11.30 -6.78
C ALA A 403 40.79 12.64 -7.06
N LEU A 404 40.78 13.57 -6.08
CA LEU A 404 41.56 14.83 -6.17
C LEU A 404 43.06 14.55 -6.33
N ALA A 405 43.59 13.58 -5.60
CA ALA A 405 44.98 13.18 -5.75
C ALA A 405 45.27 12.62 -7.14
N GLY A 406 44.36 11.79 -7.68
CA GLY A 406 44.48 11.24 -9.03
C GLY A 406 44.44 12.30 -10.13
N VAL A 407 43.47 13.24 -10.04
CA VAL A 407 43.36 14.38 -10.97
C VAL A 407 44.62 15.25 -10.90
N ARG A 408 45.10 15.54 -9.70
CA ARG A 408 46.33 16.29 -9.49
C ARG A 408 47.54 15.63 -10.15
N GLU A 409 47.67 14.30 -10.00
CA GLU A 409 48.75 13.53 -10.58
C GLU A 409 48.69 13.53 -12.12
N GLY A 410 47.51 13.36 -12.68
CA GLY A 410 47.29 13.49 -14.15
C GLY A 410 47.70 14.84 -14.69
N LEU A 411 47.26 15.95 -14.06
CA LEU A 411 47.63 17.30 -14.41
C LEU A 411 49.13 17.59 -14.24
N LEU A 412 49.78 16.98 -13.25
CA LEU A 412 51.24 17.09 -13.06
C LEU A 412 52.00 16.39 -14.17
N ILE A 413 51.53 15.22 -14.63
CA ILE A 413 52.12 14.48 -15.78
C ILE A 413 51.99 15.31 -17.05
N GLU A 414 50.77 15.82 -17.34
CA GLU A 414 50.51 16.66 -18.51
C GLU A 414 51.34 17.94 -18.49
N ARG A 415 51.39 18.61 -17.35
CA ARG A 415 52.26 19.78 -17.13
C ARG A 415 53.71 19.46 -17.45
N ASN A 416 54.23 18.32 -16.94
CA ASN A 416 55.61 17.92 -17.18
C ASN A 416 55.91 17.67 -18.66
N ASP A 417 54.98 17.04 -19.41
CA ASP A 417 55.12 16.85 -20.86
C ASP A 417 55.19 18.17 -21.61
N ILE A 418 54.25 19.08 -21.29
CA ILE A 418 54.22 20.43 -21.88
C ILE A 418 55.48 21.20 -21.49
N MET A 419 55.93 21.11 -20.25
CA MET A 419 57.11 21.78 -19.77
C MET A 419 58.41 21.28 -20.45
N GLN A 420 58.51 19.97 -20.75
CA GLN A 420 59.59 19.41 -21.56
C GLN A 420 59.62 19.99 -22.96
N LYS A 421 58.46 20.11 -23.59
CA LYS A 421 58.32 20.72 -24.91
C LYS A 421 58.71 22.19 -24.91
N THR A 422 58.23 22.95 -23.93
CA THR A 422 58.60 24.35 -23.72
C THR A 422 60.10 24.50 -23.51
N ASN A 423 60.71 23.64 -22.67
CA ASN A 423 62.13 23.64 -22.42
C ASN A 423 62.95 23.29 -23.67
N TYR A 424 62.45 22.36 -24.52
CA TYR A 424 63.08 22.06 -25.82
C TYR A 424 63.08 23.27 -26.74
N PHE A 425 61.96 24.00 -26.88
CA PHE A 425 61.91 25.24 -27.69
C PHE A 425 62.72 26.34 -27.04
N ASN A 426 62.67 26.48 -25.72
CA ASN A 426 63.51 27.45 -24.99
C ASN A 426 65.02 27.15 -25.13
N SER A 427 65.45 25.89 -25.19
CA SER A 427 66.84 25.52 -25.45
C SER A 427 67.31 25.94 -26.85
N ARG A 428 66.42 25.97 -27.83
CA ARG A 428 66.68 26.49 -29.17
C ARG A 428 66.78 28.00 -29.21
N ILE A 429 66.06 28.68 -28.30
CA ILE A 429 66.08 30.13 -28.12
C ILE A 429 67.29 30.57 -27.27
N MET A 430 68.06 29.62 -26.77
CA MET A 430 69.17 29.85 -25.81
C MET A 430 70.36 30.61 -26.34
N SER A 431 70.29 31.26 -27.48
CA SER A 431 71.23 32.34 -27.83
C SER A 431 70.89 33.68 -27.22
N ILE A 432 69.76 33.75 -26.44
CA ILE A 432 69.24 34.99 -25.85
C ILE A 432 69.69 35.12 -24.41
N PRO A 433 69.98 36.35 -23.98
CA PRO A 433 70.51 36.65 -22.65
C PRO A 433 69.65 36.08 -21.50
N LYS A 434 70.29 35.73 -20.42
CA LYS A 434 69.67 35.21 -19.16
C LYS A 434 68.48 36.09 -18.71
N GLN A 435 68.49 37.34 -19.03
CA GLN A 435 67.48 38.35 -18.72
C GLN A 435 66.09 38.06 -19.35
N GLU A 436 66.09 37.63 -20.58
CA GLU A 436 64.85 37.36 -21.30
C GLU A 436 64.11 36.10 -20.73
N ARG A 437 64.90 35.16 -20.30
CA ARG A 437 64.40 33.95 -19.64
C ARG A 437 63.72 34.26 -18.29
N GLU A 438 64.31 35.14 -17.51
CA GLU A 438 63.78 35.54 -16.22
C GLU A 438 62.53 36.42 -16.37
N PHE A 439 62.53 37.33 -17.37
CA PHE A 439 61.36 38.12 -17.71
C PHE A 439 60.19 37.23 -18.19
N ASN A 440 60.45 36.24 -19.06
CA ASN A 440 59.42 35.33 -19.53
C ASN A 440 58.86 34.43 -18.39
N ASN A 441 59.70 34.07 -17.41
CA ASN A 441 59.22 33.34 -16.22
C ASN A 441 58.30 34.22 -15.35
N ILE A 442 58.69 35.48 -15.09
CA ILE A 442 57.85 36.44 -14.35
C ILE A 442 56.57 36.73 -15.08
N ASN A 443 56.66 36.97 -16.39
CA ASN A 443 55.50 37.25 -17.26
C ASN A 443 54.52 36.05 -17.32
N ARG A 444 55.05 34.81 -17.39
CA ARG A 444 54.24 33.61 -17.32
C ARG A 444 53.56 33.48 -15.96
N GLN A 445 54.28 33.72 -14.85
CA GLN A 445 53.67 33.71 -13.52
C GLN A 445 52.57 34.76 -13.37
N GLN A 446 52.81 35.97 -13.92
CA GLN A 446 51.80 37.03 -13.92
C GLN A 446 50.57 36.63 -14.73
N GLN A 447 50.75 36.05 -15.92
CA GLN A 447 49.65 35.59 -16.75
C GLN A 447 48.86 34.44 -16.08
N ILE A 448 49.53 33.46 -15.45
CA ILE A 448 48.89 32.39 -14.70
C ILE A 448 48.01 32.98 -13.59
N LYS A 449 48.56 33.88 -12.79
CA LYS A 449 47.87 34.48 -11.66
C LYS A 449 46.74 35.41 -12.14
N ALA A 450 46.92 36.16 -13.21
CA ALA A 450 45.91 37.02 -13.79
C ALA A 450 44.74 36.20 -14.35
N ASN A 451 45.03 35.11 -15.07
CA ASN A 451 43.98 34.23 -15.61
C ASN A 451 43.21 33.49 -14.50
N LEU A 452 43.93 33.03 -13.45
CA LEU A 452 43.30 32.44 -12.29
C LEU A 452 42.41 33.45 -11.56
N TYR A 453 42.85 34.67 -11.41
CA TYR A 453 42.06 35.77 -10.83
C TYR A 453 40.77 36.01 -11.64
N LEU A 454 40.88 36.16 -12.96
CA LEU A 454 39.72 36.36 -13.85
C LEU A 454 38.75 35.17 -13.80
N MET A 455 39.27 33.95 -13.80
CA MET A 455 38.44 32.74 -13.68
C MET A 455 37.69 32.67 -12.35
N LEU A 456 38.38 32.98 -11.23
CA LEU A 456 37.75 33.04 -9.92
C LEU A 456 36.71 34.17 -9.87
N LEU A 457 36.97 35.32 -10.47
CA LEU A 457 36.02 36.41 -10.55
C LEU A 457 34.76 36.01 -11.33
N GLU A 458 34.92 35.36 -12.47
CA GLU A 458 33.79 34.82 -13.25
C GLU A 458 32.98 33.80 -12.43
N ARG A 459 33.65 32.92 -11.69
CA ARG A 459 32.97 31.94 -10.83
C ARG A 459 32.27 32.60 -9.63
N LYS A 460 32.85 33.68 -9.09
CA LYS A 460 32.19 34.49 -8.05
C LYS A 460 30.88 35.08 -8.57
N GLU A 461 30.91 35.68 -9.76
CA GLU A 461 29.70 36.25 -10.39
C GLU A 461 28.65 35.16 -10.67
N GLN A 462 29.06 34.01 -11.19
CA GLN A 462 28.14 32.87 -11.40
C GLN A 462 27.51 32.40 -10.11
N ALA A 463 28.28 32.25 -9.02
CA ALA A 463 27.79 31.85 -7.71
C ALA A 463 26.83 32.91 -7.12
N ALA A 464 27.18 34.19 -7.25
CA ALA A 464 26.34 35.31 -6.82
C ALA A 464 24.99 35.36 -7.59
N ILE A 465 25.02 35.15 -8.90
CA ILE A 465 23.81 35.06 -9.75
C ILE A 465 22.97 33.84 -9.30
N SER A 466 23.60 32.70 -9.04
CA SER A 466 22.92 31.50 -8.54
C SER A 466 22.25 31.74 -7.20
N LEU A 467 22.89 32.50 -6.30
CA LEU A 467 22.32 32.87 -5.00
C LEU A 467 21.15 33.84 -5.15
N ALA A 468 21.26 34.82 -6.09
CA ALA A 468 20.21 35.81 -6.36
C ALA A 468 18.98 35.18 -7.07
N ALA A 469 19.18 34.08 -7.80
CA ALA A 469 18.12 33.43 -8.56
C ALA A 469 17.23 32.58 -7.65
N THR A 470 16.22 33.19 -7.04
CA THR A 470 15.20 32.53 -6.21
C THR A 470 14.18 31.77 -7.05
N ILE A 471 14.60 30.70 -7.72
CA ILE A 471 13.70 29.87 -8.51
C ILE A 471 13.34 28.65 -7.69
N ASN A 472 12.03 28.44 -7.45
CA ASN A 472 11.53 27.23 -6.80
C ASN A 472 11.92 25.98 -7.61
N LYS A 473 12.48 24.99 -6.94
CA LYS A 473 12.89 23.72 -7.54
C LYS A 473 11.69 22.93 -8.05
N ALA A 474 10.63 22.85 -7.24
CA ALA A 474 9.35 22.28 -7.63
C ALA A 474 8.41 23.38 -8.12
N ARG A 475 7.99 23.28 -9.39
CA ARG A 475 6.91 24.10 -9.96
C ARG A 475 5.62 23.32 -9.90
N ILE A 476 4.59 23.93 -9.34
CA ILE A 476 3.24 23.35 -9.29
C ILE A 476 2.68 23.36 -10.72
N ILE A 477 2.21 22.19 -11.18
CA ILE A 477 1.44 22.00 -12.40
C ILE A 477 -0.03 22.08 -12.04
N ASP A 478 -0.48 21.19 -11.14
CA ASP A 478 -1.82 21.20 -10.58
C ASP A 478 -1.72 21.46 -9.08
N ALA A 479 -2.45 22.45 -8.61
CA ALA A 479 -2.54 22.77 -7.19
C ALA A 479 -3.21 21.62 -6.44
N ALA A 480 -2.96 21.52 -5.14
CA ALA A 480 -3.61 20.53 -4.29
C ALA A 480 -5.13 20.70 -4.32
N LEU A 481 -5.82 19.68 -4.77
CA LEU A 481 -7.27 19.62 -4.85
C LEU A 481 -7.77 18.28 -4.32
N ALA A 482 -8.76 18.33 -3.42
CA ALA A 482 -9.39 17.15 -2.88
C ALA A 482 -10.54 16.68 -3.80
N GLU A 483 -10.64 15.37 -3.98
CA GLU A 483 -11.77 14.77 -4.69
C GLU A 483 -13.06 14.94 -3.88
N ASP A 484 -14.18 15.25 -4.56
CA ASP A 484 -15.48 15.41 -3.90
C ASP A 484 -16.04 14.10 -3.36
N VAL A 485 -15.67 12.99 -3.97
CA VAL A 485 -16.12 11.65 -3.58
C VAL A 485 -15.10 11.03 -2.63
N PRO A 486 -15.51 10.53 -1.46
CA PRO A 486 -14.60 9.86 -0.55
C PRO A 486 -14.05 8.57 -1.18
N VAL A 487 -12.74 8.34 -1.00
CA VAL A 487 -12.04 7.14 -1.49
C VAL A 487 -12.36 5.93 -0.61
N SER A 488 -12.65 6.15 0.65
CA SER A 488 -13.04 5.11 1.62
C SER A 488 -14.18 5.63 2.51
N PRO A 489 -15.16 4.78 2.86
CA PRO A 489 -15.37 3.42 2.36
C PRO A 489 -15.87 3.41 0.90
N LYS A 490 -15.42 2.46 0.11
CA LYS A 490 -15.90 2.28 -1.27
C LYS A 490 -17.32 1.72 -1.25
N ARG A 491 -18.33 2.59 -1.17
CA ARG A 491 -19.75 2.23 -1.00
C ARG A 491 -20.21 1.13 -1.96
N LYS A 492 -19.87 1.25 -3.25
CA LYS A 492 -20.23 0.25 -4.27
C LYS A 492 -19.63 -1.13 -3.98
N VAL A 493 -18.37 -1.19 -3.57
CA VAL A 493 -17.68 -2.45 -3.27
C VAL A 493 -18.27 -3.11 -2.03
N ILE A 494 -18.61 -2.32 -1.01
CA ILE A 494 -19.22 -2.84 0.23
C ILE A 494 -20.61 -3.41 -0.04
N TYR A 495 -21.47 -2.71 -0.81
CA TYR A 495 -22.79 -3.22 -1.16
C TYR A 495 -22.73 -4.47 -2.02
N VAL A 496 -21.86 -4.49 -3.03
CA VAL A 496 -21.66 -5.68 -3.88
C VAL A 496 -21.09 -6.83 -3.04
N GLY A 497 -20.12 -6.55 -2.19
CA GLY A 497 -19.55 -7.55 -1.28
C GLY A 497 -20.58 -8.11 -0.30
N ALA A 498 -21.39 -7.25 0.32
CA ALA A 498 -22.46 -7.66 1.23
C ALA A 498 -23.52 -8.53 0.53
N ALA A 499 -23.94 -8.14 -0.67
CA ALA A 499 -24.87 -8.92 -1.48
C ALA A 499 -24.27 -10.28 -1.87
N PHE A 500 -23.01 -10.32 -2.30
CA PHE A 500 -22.32 -11.55 -2.66
C PHE A 500 -22.20 -12.50 -1.47
N TRP A 501 -21.76 -12.02 -0.30
CA TRP A 501 -21.66 -12.84 0.89
C TRP A 501 -23.02 -13.32 1.39
N ALA A 502 -24.07 -12.48 1.30
CA ALA A 502 -25.44 -12.91 1.62
C ALA A 502 -25.90 -14.04 0.72
N LEU A 503 -25.64 -13.96 -0.59
CA LEU A 503 -25.95 -15.03 -1.54
C LEU A 503 -25.18 -16.32 -1.22
N CYS A 504 -23.87 -16.23 -0.98
CA CYS A 504 -23.03 -17.38 -0.65
C CYS A 504 -23.46 -18.04 0.66
N LEU A 505 -23.70 -17.27 1.72
CA LEU A 505 -24.11 -17.79 3.01
C LEU A 505 -25.49 -18.44 2.95
N THR A 506 -26.44 -17.82 2.23
CA THR A 506 -27.79 -18.39 2.07
C THR A 506 -27.74 -19.68 1.26
N ALA A 507 -26.99 -19.73 0.16
CA ALA A 507 -26.77 -20.93 -0.61
C ALA A 507 -26.10 -22.02 0.23
N GLY A 508 -25.03 -21.68 0.94
CA GLY A 508 -24.33 -22.60 1.85
C GLY A 508 -25.26 -23.16 2.95
N PHE A 509 -26.10 -22.31 3.52
CA PHE A 509 -27.09 -22.76 4.52
C PHE A 509 -28.11 -23.73 3.93
N ILE A 510 -28.62 -23.46 2.72
CA ILE A 510 -29.55 -24.35 2.00
C ILE A 510 -28.87 -25.70 1.73
N PHE A 511 -27.61 -25.68 1.27
CA PHE A 511 -26.83 -26.90 1.05
C PHE A 511 -26.62 -27.69 2.32
N LEU A 512 -26.22 -27.01 3.39
CA LEU A 512 -25.99 -27.63 4.67
C LEU A 512 -27.27 -28.27 5.20
N LYS A 513 -28.39 -27.56 5.09
CA LYS A 513 -29.72 -28.08 5.47
C LYS A 513 -30.13 -29.30 4.63
N ASP A 514 -29.82 -29.31 3.34
CA ASP A 514 -30.10 -30.43 2.44
C ASP A 514 -29.18 -31.63 2.74
N ALA A 515 -27.90 -31.38 3.04
CA ALA A 515 -26.93 -32.41 3.45
C ALA A 515 -27.31 -33.13 4.76
N PHE A 516 -27.94 -32.42 5.70
CA PHE A 516 -28.44 -32.99 6.96
C PHE A 516 -29.88 -33.56 6.86
N ARG A 517 -30.44 -33.57 5.65
CA ARG A 517 -31.78 -34.10 5.45
C ARG A 517 -31.76 -35.62 5.47
N THR A 518 -32.47 -36.21 6.42
CA THR A 518 -32.58 -37.65 6.62
C THR A 518 -33.75 -38.28 5.87
N LYS A 519 -34.54 -37.49 5.13
CA LYS A 519 -35.72 -37.95 4.42
C LYS A 519 -35.49 -37.94 2.91
N ILE A 520 -35.97 -38.99 2.23
CA ILE A 520 -35.96 -39.10 0.77
C ILE A 520 -36.79 -37.97 0.18
N GLY A 521 -36.19 -37.19 -0.72
CA GLY A 521 -36.80 -36.02 -1.33
C GLY A 521 -37.23 -36.21 -2.80
N SER A 522 -36.58 -37.08 -3.50
CA SER A 522 -36.85 -37.30 -4.93
C SER A 522 -36.66 -38.78 -5.33
N ALA A 523 -37.26 -39.14 -6.46
CA ALA A 523 -37.08 -40.48 -7.02
C ALA A 523 -35.63 -40.75 -7.42
N SER A 524 -34.91 -39.73 -7.87
CA SER A 524 -33.49 -39.82 -8.25
C SER A 524 -32.58 -40.23 -7.08
N GLU A 525 -32.94 -39.93 -5.84
CA GLU A 525 -32.20 -40.38 -4.66
C GLU A 525 -32.32 -41.90 -4.46
N VAL A 526 -33.51 -42.43 -4.80
CA VAL A 526 -33.76 -43.90 -4.71
C VAL A 526 -33.08 -44.61 -5.89
N GLU A 527 -33.08 -44.03 -7.11
CA GLU A 527 -32.37 -44.58 -8.27
C GLU A 527 -30.88 -44.76 -8.04
N LYS A 528 -30.25 -43.85 -7.27
CA LYS A 528 -28.84 -43.98 -6.87
C LYS A 528 -28.55 -45.24 -6.04
N THR A 529 -29.53 -45.83 -5.38
CA THR A 529 -29.37 -47.07 -4.64
C THR A 529 -29.41 -48.33 -5.52
N GLN A 530 -29.58 -48.18 -6.84
CA GLN A 530 -29.74 -49.25 -7.84
C GLN A 530 -30.91 -50.19 -7.55
N LEU A 531 -31.85 -49.79 -6.70
CA LEU A 531 -33.08 -50.53 -6.45
C LEU A 531 -34.12 -50.10 -7.48
N PRO A 532 -34.84 -51.06 -8.09
CA PRO A 532 -35.86 -50.74 -9.08
C PRO A 532 -37.06 -50.04 -8.42
N ILE A 533 -37.43 -48.87 -8.91
CA ILE A 533 -38.62 -48.15 -8.47
C ILE A 533 -39.86 -48.76 -9.14
N MET A 534 -40.67 -49.46 -8.31
CA MET A 534 -41.89 -50.12 -8.81
C MET A 534 -43.02 -49.17 -9.11
N GLY A 535 -43.10 -48.08 -8.38
CA GLY A 535 -44.14 -47.07 -8.57
C GLY A 535 -43.99 -45.91 -7.58
N MET A 536 -44.55 -44.78 -7.97
CA MET A 536 -44.69 -43.63 -7.09
C MET A 536 -46.17 -43.43 -6.78
N ILE A 537 -46.49 -43.44 -5.49
CA ILE A 537 -47.82 -43.28 -4.98
C ILE A 537 -47.95 -41.89 -4.39
N PRO A 538 -48.82 -41.02 -4.90
CA PRO A 538 -48.99 -39.69 -4.39
C PRO A 538 -49.59 -39.65 -3.00
N GLN A 539 -49.22 -38.63 -2.21
CA GLN A 539 -49.88 -38.39 -0.91
C GLN A 539 -51.26 -37.79 -1.16
N ILE A 540 -52.29 -38.40 -0.55
CA ILE A 540 -53.67 -38.07 -0.80
C ILE A 540 -54.39 -37.66 0.50
N SER A 541 -55.51 -36.93 0.30
CA SER A 541 -56.44 -36.57 1.39
C SER A 541 -57.17 -37.78 1.96
N GLU A 542 -57.62 -37.69 3.21
CA GLU A 542 -58.29 -38.80 3.93
C GLU A 542 -59.54 -39.34 3.25
N SER A 543 -60.18 -38.53 2.40
CA SER A 543 -61.42 -38.91 1.70
C SER A 543 -61.24 -39.86 0.48
N GLU A 544 -59.99 -40.09 0.05
CA GLU A 544 -59.68 -40.85 -1.17
C GLU A 544 -58.70 -42.00 -0.99
N LYS A 545 -58.69 -42.61 0.20
CA LYS A 545 -57.67 -43.60 0.59
C LYS A 545 -57.79 -44.98 -0.06
N GLN A 546 -58.83 -45.24 -0.87
CA GLN A 546 -59.09 -46.57 -1.45
C GLN A 546 -59.23 -46.52 -2.96
N VAL A 547 -58.56 -47.46 -3.64
CA VAL A 547 -58.72 -47.69 -5.08
C VAL A 547 -60.11 -48.31 -5.31
N MET A 548 -60.83 -47.83 -6.34
CA MET A 548 -62.15 -48.30 -6.73
C MET A 548 -62.17 -48.80 -8.15
N GLU A 549 -63.00 -49.81 -8.44
CA GLU A 549 -63.17 -50.32 -9.79
C GLU A 549 -63.88 -49.28 -10.67
N GLY A 550 -63.32 -49.05 -11.89
CA GLY A 550 -63.89 -48.10 -12.84
C GLY A 550 -63.60 -46.61 -12.58
N ARG A 551 -62.94 -46.27 -11.48
CA ARG A 551 -62.54 -44.89 -11.18
C ARG A 551 -61.20 -44.58 -11.84
N ASN A 552 -61.02 -43.36 -12.32
CA ASN A 552 -59.81 -42.90 -12.99
C ASN A 552 -59.27 -41.65 -12.28
N ASN A 553 -58.80 -41.81 -11.03
CA ASN A 553 -58.10 -40.78 -10.34
C ASN A 553 -56.56 -41.06 -10.35
N ILE A 554 -55.78 -40.10 -9.86
CA ILE A 554 -54.34 -40.21 -9.84
C ILE A 554 -53.86 -41.42 -8.97
N LEU A 555 -54.60 -41.75 -7.93
CA LEU A 555 -54.31 -42.91 -7.07
C LEU A 555 -54.50 -44.22 -7.80
N ASP A 556 -55.66 -44.38 -8.43
CA ASP A 556 -56.02 -45.63 -9.14
C ASP A 556 -55.01 -45.90 -10.26
N GLU A 557 -54.58 -44.85 -10.96
CA GLU A 557 -53.55 -44.94 -12.01
C GLU A 557 -52.16 -45.29 -11.42
N ALA A 558 -51.78 -44.68 -10.34
CA ALA A 558 -50.52 -44.99 -9.67
C ALA A 558 -50.42 -46.47 -9.24
N PHE A 559 -51.50 -47.03 -8.66
CA PHE A 559 -51.55 -48.44 -8.29
C PHE A 559 -51.67 -49.38 -9.51
N ARG A 560 -52.33 -48.98 -10.56
CA ARG A 560 -52.37 -49.75 -11.85
C ARG A 560 -50.96 -49.85 -12.44
N ARG A 561 -50.22 -48.75 -12.47
CA ARG A 561 -48.82 -48.74 -12.95
C ARG A 561 -47.91 -49.60 -12.06
N THR A 562 -48.01 -49.44 -10.74
CA THR A 562 -47.24 -50.24 -9.81
C THR A 562 -47.53 -51.75 -9.94
N ARG A 563 -48.80 -52.13 -10.10
CA ARG A 563 -49.21 -53.50 -10.39
C ARG A 563 -48.61 -54.02 -11.68
N THR A 564 -48.65 -53.24 -12.74
CA THR A 564 -48.12 -53.61 -14.06
C THR A 564 -46.60 -53.84 -13.97
N ASN A 565 -45.87 -52.93 -13.31
CA ASN A 565 -44.45 -53.09 -13.10
C ASN A 565 -44.10 -54.32 -12.29
N LEU A 566 -44.85 -54.59 -11.19
CA LEU A 566 -44.67 -55.80 -10.40
C LEU A 566 -44.93 -57.07 -11.22
N ARG A 567 -45.89 -57.05 -12.11
CA ARG A 567 -46.20 -58.16 -12.97
C ARG A 567 -45.06 -58.47 -13.97
N PHE A 568 -44.44 -57.47 -14.49
CA PHE A 568 -43.30 -57.66 -15.40
C PHE A 568 -42.08 -58.28 -14.73
N ILE A 569 -41.85 -57.95 -13.48
CA ILE A 569 -40.72 -58.52 -12.72
C ILE A 569 -40.96 -59.95 -12.29
N THR A 570 -42.20 -60.36 -12.13
CA THR A 570 -42.57 -61.68 -11.59
C THR A 570 -43.14 -62.62 -12.66
N GLU A 571 -42.71 -62.53 -13.91
CA GLU A 571 -43.33 -63.13 -15.12
C GLU A 571 -43.43 -64.66 -15.13
N SER A 572 -42.79 -65.42 -14.26
CA SER A 572 -42.58 -66.87 -14.41
C SER A 572 -43.36 -67.80 -13.49
N GLU A 573 -44.25 -67.34 -12.57
CA GLU A 573 -44.92 -68.21 -11.61
C GLU A 573 -46.45 -68.00 -11.57
N GLU A 574 -47.21 -69.12 -11.52
CA GLU A 574 -48.70 -69.11 -11.38
C GLU A 574 -49.14 -68.57 -10.02
N LYS A 575 -48.33 -68.73 -8.98
CA LYS A 575 -48.60 -68.22 -7.61
C LYS A 575 -47.46 -67.27 -7.17
N ARG A 576 -47.84 -66.09 -6.76
CA ARG A 576 -46.90 -65.03 -6.37
C ARG A 576 -47.09 -64.63 -4.93
N CYS A 577 -45.97 -64.46 -4.20
CA CYS A 577 -45.99 -63.93 -2.85
C CYS A 577 -45.24 -62.60 -2.86
N ILE A 578 -45.90 -61.52 -2.44
CA ILE A 578 -45.32 -60.16 -2.37
C ILE A 578 -45.27 -59.74 -0.92
N LEU A 579 -44.07 -59.44 -0.43
CA LEU A 579 -43.85 -58.85 0.90
C LEU A 579 -43.75 -57.35 0.82
N VAL A 580 -44.63 -56.65 1.55
CA VAL A 580 -44.57 -55.18 1.68
C VAL A 580 -44.06 -54.82 3.04
N THR A 581 -42.92 -54.16 3.09
CA THR A 581 -42.28 -53.74 4.36
C THR A 581 -41.83 -52.27 4.29
N SER A 582 -41.53 -51.67 5.42
CA SER A 582 -40.91 -50.33 5.50
C SER A 582 -40.07 -50.23 6.78
N THR A 583 -39.22 -49.23 6.80
CA THR A 583 -38.29 -48.99 7.91
C THR A 583 -38.96 -48.37 9.13
N VAL A 584 -39.98 -47.53 8.93
CA VAL A 584 -40.63 -46.75 9.98
C VAL A 584 -42.17 -47.02 10.01
N SER A 585 -42.77 -46.92 11.19
CA SER A 585 -44.19 -46.96 11.35
C SER A 585 -44.83 -45.69 10.78
N GLY A 586 -45.79 -45.82 9.87
CA GLY A 586 -46.49 -44.71 9.24
C GLY A 586 -46.12 -44.47 7.77
N ASP A 587 -45.13 -45.17 7.20
CA ASP A 587 -44.70 -45.05 5.80
C ASP A 587 -45.74 -45.53 4.78
N GLY A 588 -46.87 -46.04 5.23
CA GLY A 588 -47.94 -46.43 4.33
C GLY A 588 -47.98 -47.91 3.95
N LYS A 589 -47.25 -48.81 4.68
CA LYS A 589 -47.27 -50.27 4.41
C LYS A 589 -48.66 -50.84 4.18
N SER A 590 -49.56 -50.67 5.14
CA SER A 590 -50.91 -51.17 5.07
C SER A 590 -51.72 -50.56 3.95
N PHE A 591 -51.56 -49.24 3.73
CA PHE A 591 -52.20 -48.51 2.64
C PHE A 591 -51.78 -49.04 1.26
N VAL A 592 -50.48 -49.24 1.05
CA VAL A 592 -49.92 -49.78 -0.19
C VAL A 592 -50.36 -51.22 -0.39
N SER A 593 -50.29 -52.07 0.66
CA SER A 593 -50.66 -53.49 0.58
C SER A 593 -52.12 -53.68 0.24
N ILE A 594 -53.02 -52.93 0.88
CA ILE A 594 -54.47 -53.02 0.65
C ILE A 594 -54.84 -52.59 -0.74
N ASN A 595 -54.39 -51.40 -1.19
CA ASN A 595 -54.74 -50.88 -2.49
C ASN A 595 -54.10 -51.68 -3.64
N LEU A 596 -52.88 -52.21 -3.41
CA LEU A 596 -52.26 -53.11 -4.36
C LEU A 596 -53.05 -54.41 -4.51
N ALA A 597 -53.46 -55.03 -3.35
CA ALA A 597 -54.27 -56.22 -3.31
C ALA A 597 -55.62 -56.02 -4.04
N LEU A 598 -56.30 -54.90 -3.79
CA LEU A 598 -57.52 -54.53 -4.52
C LEU A 598 -57.27 -54.39 -6.02
N THR A 599 -56.18 -53.78 -6.42
CA THR A 599 -55.85 -53.57 -7.83
C THR A 599 -55.61 -54.91 -8.56
N PHE A 600 -55.03 -55.89 -7.88
CA PHE A 600 -54.92 -57.27 -8.41
C PHE A 600 -56.28 -57.99 -8.45
N ALA A 601 -57.10 -57.81 -7.42
CA ALA A 601 -58.44 -58.40 -7.39
C ALA A 601 -59.35 -57.86 -8.51
N PHE A 602 -59.27 -56.53 -8.82
CA PHE A 602 -59.99 -55.93 -9.94
C PHE A 602 -59.54 -56.47 -11.30
N MET A 603 -58.34 -57.06 -11.38
CA MET A 603 -57.88 -57.73 -12.60
C MET A 603 -58.37 -59.17 -12.74
N GLY A 604 -59.14 -59.65 -11.79
CA GLY A 604 -59.63 -61.02 -11.77
C GLY A 604 -58.73 -62.03 -11.05
N CYS A 605 -57.70 -61.60 -10.37
CA CYS A 605 -56.81 -62.47 -9.60
C CYS A 605 -57.42 -62.76 -8.23
N LYS A 606 -57.35 -64.02 -7.76
CA LYS A 606 -57.62 -64.36 -6.37
C LYS A 606 -56.47 -63.92 -5.49
N VAL A 607 -56.72 -63.00 -4.56
CA VAL A 607 -55.70 -62.38 -3.70
C VAL A 607 -56.00 -62.70 -2.24
N LEU A 608 -54.96 -63.14 -1.56
CA LEU A 608 -54.98 -63.27 -0.08
C LEU A 608 -54.05 -62.19 0.50
N LEU A 609 -54.60 -61.26 1.27
CA LEU A 609 -53.83 -60.24 1.99
C LEU A 609 -53.60 -60.72 3.41
N VAL A 610 -52.36 -60.96 3.74
CA VAL A 610 -51.95 -61.51 5.07
C VAL A 610 -51.35 -60.40 5.90
N GLY A 611 -51.88 -60.12 7.06
CA GLY A 611 -51.36 -59.19 8.04
C GLY A 611 -50.34 -59.87 8.95
N LEU A 612 -49.06 -59.52 8.76
CA LEU A 612 -47.97 -60.02 9.62
C LEU A 612 -47.39 -58.92 10.53
N ASP A 613 -47.98 -57.74 10.55
CA ASP A 613 -47.63 -56.71 11.54
C ASP A 613 -48.28 -57.02 12.87
N LEU A 614 -47.66 -57.92 13.61
CA LEU A 614 -48.14 -58.38 14.95
C LEU A 614 -47.97 -57.29 16.02
N ARG A 615 -47.16 -56.25 15.75
CA ARG A 615 -46.89 -55.21 16.73
C ARG A 615 -47.98 -54.12 16.76
N LYS A 616 -48.48 -53.74 15.59
CA LYS A 616 -49.55 -52.74 15.43
C LYS A 616 -50.51 -53.19 14.35
N PRO A 617 -51.33 -54.21 14.64
CA PRO A 617 -52.24 -54.79 13.63
C PRO A 617 -53.36 -53.82 13.31
N ARG A 618 -53.35 -53.23 12.07
CA ARG A 618 -54.41 -52.32 11.60
C ARG A 618 -55.23 -52.88 10.47
N LEU A 619 -54.90 -54.06 9.99
CA LEU A 619 -55.56 -54.63 8.84
C LEU A 619 -57.00 -54.99 9.13
N ALA A 620 -57.29 -55.61 10.31
CA ALA A 620 -58.65 -55.90 10.71
C ALA A 620 -59.54 -54.66 10.85
N GLU A 621 -58.97 -53.57 11.44
CA GLU A 621 -59.67 -52.30 11.59
C GLU A 621 -60.04 -51.70 10.25
N TYR A 622 -59.10 -51.73 9.29
CA TYR A 622 -59.32 -51.18 7.92
C TYR A 622 -60.46 -51.88 7.18
N PHE A 623 -60.60 -53.20 7.33
CA PHE A 623 -61.67 -53.99 6.71
C PHE A 623 -62.92 -54.12 7.59
N GLY A 624 -62.99 -53.48 8.73
CA GLY A 624 -64.11 -53.55 9.65
C GLY A 624 -64.34 -54.97 10.21
N LEU A 625 -63.26 -55.74 10.23
CA LEU A 625 -63.35 -57.14 10.69
C LEU A 625 -63.28 -57.18 12.23
N ASN A 626 -64.33 -57.70 12.88
CA ASN A 626 -64.41 -57.83 14.33
C ASN A 626 -63.93 -59.19 14.75
N THR A 627 -62.63 -59.48 14.52
CA THR A 627 -62.05 -60.79 14.97
C THR A 627 -60.80 -60.52 15.80
N LYS A 628 -60.65 -61.34 16.85
CA LYS A 628 -59.46 -61.40 17.69
C LYS A 628 -58.54 -62.56 17.26
N GLN A 629 -58.96 -63.38 16.37
CA GLN A 629 -58.23 -64.53 15.84
C GLN A 629 -57.58 -64.13 14.50
N GLY A 630 -56.32 -64.47 14.32
CA GLY A 630 -55.59 -64.13 13.08
C GLY A 630 -54.29 -64.91 13.01
N MET A 631 -53.34 -64.38 12.23
CA MET A 631 -52.07 -65.05 11.96
C MET A 631 -51.25 -65.31 13.24
N SER A 632 -51.42 -64.51 14.30
CA SER A 632 -50.80 -64.77 15.60
C SER A 632 -51.27 -66.08 16.25
N TYR A 633 -52.56 -66.42 16.04
CA TYR A 633 -53.12 -67.73 16.55
C TYR A 633 -52.55 -68.92 15.77
N TYR A 634 -52.37 -68.79 14.48
CA TYR A 634 -51.74 -69.80 13.65
C TYR A 634 -50.26 -69.97 13.99
N LEU A 635 -49.53 -68.90 14.12
CA LEU A 635 -48.11 -68.94 14.48
C LEU A 635 -47.84 -69.45 15.90
N SER A 636 -48.79 -69.27 16.79
CA SER A 636 -48.69 -69.80 18.17
C SER A 636 -49.17 -71.28 18.32
N GLY A 637 -49.66 -71.87 17.24
CA GLY A 637 -50.15 -73.27 17.28
C GLY A 637 -51.56 -73.47 17.88
N ASN A 638 -52.25 -72.35 18.19
CA ASN A 638 -53.62 -72.42 18.76
C ASN A 638 -54.68 -72.66 17.66
N GLU A 639 -54.37 -72.47 16.41
CA GLU A 639 -55.16 -72.80 15.27
C GLU A 639 -54.28 -73.55 14.26
N THR A 640 -54.77 -74.69 13.78
CA THR A 640 -53.99 -75.57 12.88
C THR A 640 -54.47 -75.50 11.45
N GLN A 641 -55.68 -75.00 11.25
CA GLN A 641 -56.24 -74.83 9.89
C GLN A 641 -56.22 -73.37 9.47
N LEU A 642 -55.38 -73.03 8.49
CA LEU A 642 -55.21 -71.65 7.95
C LEU A 642 -56.50 -71.11 7.34
N ASP A 643 -57.31 -71.99 6.76
CA ASP A 643 -58.60 -71.65 6.10
C ASP A 643 -59.58 -70.98 7.06
N ASN A 644 -59.55 -71.30 8.35
CA ASN A 644 -60.44 -70.71 9.36
C ASN A 644 -60.12 -69.23 9.63
N LEU A 645 -58.91 -68.79 9.30
CA LEU A 645 -58.42 -67.44 9.53
C LEU A 645 -58.57 -66.53 8.25
N ILE A 646 -58.96 -67.11 7.13
CA ILE A 646 -59.15 -66.41 5.88
C ILE A 646 -60.58 -65.87 5.80
N LEU A 647 -60.71 -64.58 5.91
CA LEU A 647 -61.99 -63.88 5.90
C LEU A 647 -62.22 -63.15 4.57
N PRO A 648 -63.49 -63.04 4.08
CA PRO A 648 -63.77 -62.21 2.94
C PRO A 648 -63.48 -60.74 3.29
N SER A 649 -62.89 -59.98 2.35
CA SER A 649 -62.54 -58.62 2.62
C SER A 649 -63.72 -57.64 2.69
N GLY A 650 -64.88 -58.01 2.20
CA GLY A 650 -66.03 -57.12 2.07
C GLY A 650 -65.95 -56.07 0.98
N LEU A 651 -64.77 -55.88 0.34
CA LEU A 651 -64.52 -54.89 -0.66
C LEU A 651 -64.57 -55.47 -2.09
N HIS A 652 -64.12 -56.72 -2.27
CA HIS A 652 -64.11 -57.38 -3.57
C HIS A 652 -64.22 -58.92 -3.39
N PRO A 653 -64.99 -59.63 -4.21
CA PRO A 653 -65.22 -61.07 -4.07
C PRO A 653 -63.96 -61.95 -4.17
N LEU A 654 -62.95 -61.44 -4.96
CA LEU A 654 -61.66 -62.14 -5.14
C LEU A 654 -60.56 -61.73 -4.15
N LEU A 655 -60.88 -60.86 -3.19
CA LEU A 655 -59.94 -60.49 -2.11
C LEU A 655 -60.33 -61.09 -0.78
N SER A 656 -59.49 -61.93 -0.25
CA SER A 656 -59.60 -62.49 1.09
C SER A 656 -58.51 -61.84 1.96
N VAL A 657 -58.77 -61.80 3.29
CA VAL A 657 -57.89 -61.17 4.24
C VAL A 657 -57.64 -62.13 5.41
N ALA A 658 -56.38 -62.34 5.77
CA ALA A 658 -56.00 -63.00 6.98
C ALA A 658 -55.37 -61.95 7.94
N PRO A 659 -56.12 -61.45 8.93
CA PRO A 659 -55.61 -60.41 9.83
C PRO A 659 -54.52 -60.94 10.76
N ALA A 660 -53.78 -60.05 11.41
CA ALA A 660 -52.74 -60.46 12.34
C ALA A 660 -53.24 -61.10 13.67
N GLY A 661 -54.44 -60.71 14.05
CA GLY A 661 -55.05 -61.17 15.33
C GLY A 661 -54.74 -60.24 16.50
#